data_90a4461d508efbd0a0ec5fbe2286460a
#
_entry.id   90a4461d508efbd0a0ec5fbe2286460a
#
_cell.length_a   1.000
_cell.length_b   1.000
_cell.length_c   1.000
_cell.angle_alpha   90.00
_cell.angle_beta   90.00
_cell.angle_gamma   90.00
#
_symmetry.space_group_name_H-M   'P 1'
#
loop_
_entity.id
_entity.type
_entity.pdbx_description
1 polymer ?
#
loop_
_entity_poly.entity_id
_entity_poly.type
_entity_poly.pdbx_seq_one_letter_code
_entity_poly.pdbx_strand_id
1 'polypeptide(L)'
;MMSANSNSKSQTLQQFLNERIIKKDSNLELTHIEYGGEFSNKKFHIKNEDYLEYKRLYYKDVLKIDRTHNILERQLIHKTDNCGPMLIDIDLRHESSLQTRQYNMTDVDNLVQLYLDIILKTFEIEEDTQFQVIVQEKQDARITTKKDSTYLKDGIHLIFTIGLTSIHQLFIRKKIIEKIQKIWNHIKIENTWDDVFDKCISNGTNSWLAPNSKKKDETMHYKITKVFNITYDNENDKWNSFAILTEPKQLSNYLSQNYKSLFIRDTPACCIHLEKDCVLDEIQAFRNKNIKPNTEQVASKNTSFGTIIGGDESYQLPISAVRQIKNREQLEGCITAFTENLPSHKHHLLEAYLYAMTLPESYYGIGSYDKWIKVGFALKNTDIYLLIAWVYFSAQSPTFDFINGVDEICDHWTKFQQHEIGGVRKESLMYWSRNEDQTKYQEVREQSTDYYIEKSVESLTLDQLNGKGKNRGCCDYDIAYVVYWLKKGYYVSTNIKTNSWFMFNGTYWTKDDCGTSLRSTLSTDVRNLYWTKALDMRNKANQIKTSEGEIDIECEKYKLLYAKSDILLNISIKLANTHDKDNVMRECRELFYDRDFEKNLDQDRYLLCCTNGIVDFRNKVFRKGTPEDYVSKCTKIKLREVDETVDADIISQINDYMNKLFPIPELCEYAWTHLASVIVGDTSKTQCLHYYTGVGQNGKSMLVKLMQMILGDYATDLDINFFVNDRPGRGKATPELERLIGARLAITAEPSEGERLNEGPMKQITSGVDSISYRGLFKEQDSFIPQCHSIIMANHFLPITANDHGTWRRIRVLIFLSLFTNNPVQNDPDKPYQFKKEDNFEEKFKIWAPVFLAMLVKISYVNQGSCETCPIVTAESEKYRQREDIIAAFIDENVEIAEDQRIRKTQLNKKFRDWYKDTQGISKIPSNKTQELNNSMEKFCKGPAKANGWQNVKFKQDYNKPPEIINENTDSEENSSIMTE
;
A
#
# COMPACT_ATOMS: atom_id res chain seq x y z
N MET A 1 9.86 19.68 -39.81
CA MET A 1 8.53 19.27 -40.27
C MET A 1 8.67 17.87 -40.87
N MET A 2 8.30 16.87 -40.15
CA MET A 2 7.89 15.55 -40.65
C MET A 2 6.86 15.04 -39.68
N SER A 3 5.63 15.05 -40.14
CA SER A 3 4.44 14.59 -39.46
C SER A 3 4.51 13.07 -39.26
N ALA A 4 4.61 12.63 -38.04
CA ALA A 4 4.28 11.25 -37.68
C ALA A 4 2.75 11.17 -37.56
N ASN A 5 2.09 10.74 -38.60
CA ASN A 5 0.71 10.26 -38.56
C ASN A 5 0.66 8.99 -37.71
N SER A 6 0.40 9.17 -36.42
CA SER A 6 -0.14 8.09 -35.58
C SER A 6 -1.67 8.11 -35.75
N ASN A 7 -2.19 7.34 -36.68
CA ASN A 7 -3.59 6.91 -36.68
C ASN A 7 -3.84 6.01 -35.48
N SER A 8 -3.94 6.58 -34.28
CA SER A 8 -4.60 5.94 -33.15
C SER A 8 -6.10 5.94 -33.44
N LYS A 9 -6.64 4.86 -33.95
CA LYS A 9 -8.08 4.62 -33.95
C LYS A 9 -8.55 4.81 -32.52
N SER A 10 -9.34 5.87 -32.26
CA SER A 10 -9.88 6.14 -30.93
C SER A 10 -10.67 4.92 -30.47
N GLN A 11 -10.30 4.34 -29.31
CA GLN A 11 -10.98 3.21 -28.71
C GLN A 11 -12.48 3.49 -28.58
N THR A 12 -13.32 2.51 -28.92
CA THR A 12 -14.77 2.60 -28.73
C THR A 12 -15.15 2.00 -27.37
N LEU A 13 -16.35 2.38 -26.86
CA LEU A 13 -16.89 1.81 -25.63
C LEU A 13 -16.94 0.27 -25.69
N GLN A 14 -17.34 -0.30 -26.82
CA GLN A 14 -17.45 -1.75 -27.01
C GLN A 14 -16.07 -2.45 -26.94
N GLN A 15 -15.04 -1.84 -27.52
CA GLN A 15 -13.67 -2.37 -27.41
C GLN A 15 -13.17 -2.31 -25.97
N PHE A 16 -13.40 -1.19 -25.27
CA PHE A 16 -13.05 -1.03 -23.86
C PHE A 16 -13.74 -2.08 -22.97
N LEU A 17 -15.02 -2.35 -23.16
CA LEU A 17 -15.76 -3.35 -22.41
C LEU A 17 -15.31 -4.78 -22.71
N ASN A 18 -15.04 -5.11 -23.98
CA ASN A 18 -14.60 -6.44 -24.37
C ASN A 18 -13.26 -6.85 -23.71
N GLU A 19 -12.37 -5.91 -23.46
CA GLU A 19 -11.11 -6.13 -22.74
C GLU A 19 -11.29 -6.44 -21.27
N ARG A 20 -12.47 -6.11 -20.68
CA ARG A 20 -12.78 -6.18 -19.25
C ARG A 20 -13.84 -7.22 -18.89
N ILE A 21 -14.10 -8.17 -19.79
CA ILE A 21 -15.06 -9.27 -19.54
C ILE A 21 -14.51 -10.19 -18.44
N ILE A 22 -15.36 -10.46 -17.44
CA ILE A 22 -15.05 -11.42 -16.38
C ILE A 22 -15.15 -12.84 -16.94
N LYS A 23 -14.05 -13.59 -16.96
CA LYS A 23 -14.03 -15.01 -17.31
C LYS A 23 -14.59 -15.86 -16.16
N LYS A 24 -15.15 -17.03 -16.49
CA LYS A 24 -15.94 -17.87 -15.59
C LYS A 24 -15.22 -18.29 -14.29
N ASP A 25 -13.89 -18.30 -14.30
CA ASP A 25 -13.03 -18.75 -13.17
C ASP A 25 -12.20 -17.62 -12.54
N SER A 26 -12.60 -16.36 -12.75
CA SER A 26 -11.88 -15.21 -12.20
C SER A 26 -12.57 -14.70 -10.93
N ASN A 27 -11.79 -14.44 -9.85
CA ASN A 27 -12.25 -13.83 -8.59
C ASN A 27 -12.41 -12.30 -8.68
N LEU A 28 -12.59 -11.75 -9.88
CA LEU A 28 -12.75 -10.31 -10.08
C LEU A 28 -14.13 -9.84 -9.60
N GLU A 29 -14.17 -8.69 -8.92
CA GLU A 29 -15.39 -8.05 -8.49
C GLU A 29 -16.26 -7.68 -9.68
N LEU A 30 -17.55 -8.04 -9.64
CA LEU A 30 -18.53 -7.64 -10.63
C LEU A 30 -18.87 -6.16 -10.47
N THR A 31 -18.56 -5.33 -11.47
CA THR A 31 -18.89 -3.90 -11.47
C THR A 31 -20.01 -3.51 -12.42
N HIS A 32 -20.09 -4.15 -13.60
CA HIS A 32 -21.07 -3.85 -14.63
C HIS A 32 -21.61 -5.13 -15.26
N ILE A 33 -22.86 -5.07 -15.75
CA ILE A 33 -23.52 -6.16 -16.46
C ILE A 33 -24.12 -5.59 -17.74
N GLU A 34 -23.82 -6.19 -18.90
CA GLU A 34 -24.53 -5.94 -20.16
C GLU A 34 -25.53 -7.08 -20.39
N TYR A 35 -26.81 -6.74 -20.55
CA TYR A 35 -27.79 -7.73 -20.98
C TYR A 35 -27.51 -8.13 -22.43
N GLY A 36 -27.08 -9.35 -22.65
CA GLY A 36 -26.87 -9.92 -23.97
C GLY A 36 -28.20 -10.14 -24.67
N GLY A 37 -28.18 -10.18 -26.01
CA GLY A 37 -29.26 -10.72 -26.82
C GLY A 37 -29.57 -12.18 -26.44
N GLU A 38 -29.97 -13.05 -27.33
CA GLU A 38 -30.51 -14.39 -27.03
C GLU A 38 -29.66 -15.32 -26.14
N PHE A 39 -28.36 -15.06 -25.86
CA PHE A 39 -27.46 -16.11 -25.35
C PHE A 39 -26.65 -15.87 -24.06
N SER A 40 -26.49 -14.71 -23.50
CA SER A 40 -25.91 -14.53 -22.13
C SER A 40 -25.68 -13.08 -21.72
N ASN A 41 -25.84 -12.78 -20.44
CA ASN A 41 -25.40 -11.51 -19.85
C ASN A 41 -23.87 -11.47 -19.76
N LYS A 42 -23.26 -10.45 -20.34
CA LYS A 42 -21.81 -10.22 -20.17
C LYS A 42 -21.58 -9.49 -18.84
N LYS A 43 -20.58 -9.94 -18.11
CA LYS A 43 -20.14 -9.39 -16.82
C LYS A 43 -18.79 -8.72 -16.98
N PHE A 44 -18.62 -7.54 -16.40
CA PHE A 44 -17.40 -6.76 -16.53
C PHE A 44 -16.83 -6.36 -15.16
N HIS A 45 -15.51 -6.29 -15.12
CA HIS A 45 -14.76 -5.67 -14.04
C HIS A 45 -14.06 -4.42 -14.56
N ILE A 46 -14.56 -3.25 -14.20
CA ILE A 46 -13.94 -1.96 -14.50
C ILE A 46 -13.28 -1.46 -13.20
N LYS A 47 -11.96 -1.34 -13.23
CA LYS A 47 -11.19 -0.84 -12.08
C LYS A 47 -11.48 0.63 -11.83
N ASN A 48 -11.30 1.10 -10.60
CA ASN A 48 -11.52 2.50 -10.24
C ASN A 48 -10.65 3.46 -11.08
N GLU A 49 -9.41 3.09 -11.38
CA GLU A 49 -8.50 3.86 -12.26
C GLU A 49 -9.00 4.00 -13.71
N ASP A 50 -9.73 3.00 -14.22
CA ASP A 50 -10.30 2.96 -15.57
C ASP A 50 -11.70 3.59 -15.67
N TYR A 51 -12.33 3.89 -14.52
CA TYR A 51 -13.73 4.29 -14.49
C TYR A 51 -13.97 5.67 -15.14
N LEU A 52 -13.00 6.58 -15.05
CA LEU A 52 -13.09 7.87 -15.73
C LEU A 52 -13.09 7.73 -17.24
N GLU A 53 -12.26 6.82 -17.78
CA GLU A 53 -12.23 6.55 -19.23
C GLU A 53 -13.50 5.84 -19.69
N TYR A 54 -14.04 4.90 -18.89
CA TYR A 54 -15.35 4.30 -19.15
C TYR A 54 -16.44 5.36 -19.31
N LYS A 55 -16.54 6.31 -18.37
CA LYS A 55 -17.53 7.41 -18.42
C LYS A 55 -17.36 8.28 -19.66
N ARG A 56 -16.12 8.59 -20.03
CA ARG A 56 -15.79 9.39 -21.21
C ARG A 56 -16.23 8.69 -22.50
N LEU A 57 -15.93 7.39 -22.62
CA LEU A 57 -16.35 6.59 -23.78
C LEU A 57 -17.87 6.39 -23.83
N TYR A 58 -18.49 6.17 -22.68
CA TYR A 58 -19.94 6.05 -22.57
C TYR A 58 -20.65 7.34 -22.98
N TYR A 59 -20.16 8.48 -22.52
CA TYR A 59 -20.69 9.79 -22.95
C TYR A 59 -20.57 9.96 -24.47
N LYS A 60 -19.41 9.67 -25.04
CA LYS A 60 -19.13 9.83 -26.48
C LYS A 60 -20.01 8.93 -27.34
N ASP A 61 -20.12 7.64 -26.98
CA ASP A 61 -20.68 6.59 -27.84
C ASP A 61 -22.17 6.32 -27.53
N VAL A 62 -22.71 6.82 -26.42
CA VAL A 62 -24.09 6.61 -25.99
C VAL A 62 -24.83 7.92 -25.76
N LEU A 63 -24.41 8.72 -24.76
CA LEU A 63 -25.18 9.90 -24.33
C LEU A 63 -25.17 11.05 -25.35
N LYS A 64 -24.03 11.35 -25.94
CA LYS A 64 -23.86 12.47 -26.90
C LYS A 64 -24.69 12.27 -28.17
N ILE A 65 -24.91 11.03 -28.56
CA ILE A 65 -25.64 10.65 -29.78
C ILE A 65 -27.05 10.11 -29.49
N ASP A 66 -27.51 10.23 -28.24
CA ASP A 66 -28.80 9.73 -27.72
C ASP A 66 -29.10 8.26 -28.11
N ARG A 67 -28.05 7.41 -28.03
CA ARG A 67 -28.18 5.97 -28.31
C ARG A 67 -28.63 5.23 -27.07
N THR A 68 -29.53 4.24 -27.27
CA THR A 68 -29.86 3.31 -26.18
C THR A 68 -28.82 2.23 -25.98
N HIS A 69 -28.57 1.87 -24.73
CA HIS A 69 -27.71 0.75 -24.33
C HIS A 69 -28.44 -0.19 -23.37
N ASN A 70 -27.75 -1.20 -22.84
CA ASN A 70 -28.32 -2.22 -21.93
C ASN A 70 -27.35 -2.57 -20.79
N ILE A 71 -26.68 -1.57 -20.23
CA ILE A 71 -25.71 -1.73 -19.14
C ILE A 71 -26.37 -1.43 -17.79
N LEU A 72 -26.03 -2.26 -16.81
CA LEU A 72 -26.29 -2.06 -15.39
C LEU A 72 -24.98 -1.84 -14.64
N GLU A 73 -24.98 -0.92 -13.69
CA GLU A 73 -23.88 -0.66 -12.77
C GLU A 73 -24.20 -1.23 -11.39
N ARG A 74 -23.22 -1.92 -10.75
CA ARG A 74 -23.37 -2.40 -9.39
C ARG A 74 -23.19 -1.24 -8.41
N GLN A 75 -24.10 -1.11 -7.46
CA GLN A 75 -24.07 -0.05 -6.46
C GLN A 75 -22.90 -0.23 -5.49
N LEU A 76 -22.31 0.88 -4.99
CA LEU A 76 -21.27 0.86 -3.97
C LEU A 76 -21.78 0.37 -2.62
N ILE A 77 -23.02 0.70 -2.27
CA ILE A 77 -23.68 0.36 -1.00
C ILE A 77 -24.03 -1.14 -0.85
N HIS A 78 -23.71 -1.98 -1.84
CA HIS A 78 -23.90 -3.44 -1.69
C HIS A 78 -23.04 -4.06 -0.57
N LYS A 79 -21.98 -3.37 -0.15
CA LYS A 79 -21.21 -3.67 1.06
C LYS A 79 -21.73 -2.78 2.18
N THR A 80 -22.03 -3.36 3.34
CA THR A 80 -22.77 -2.73 4.45
C THR A 80 -22.20 -1.41 4.94
N ASP A 81 -20.89 -1.20 4.82
CA ASP A 81 -20.19 -0.02 5.37
C ASP A 81 -19.82 1.02 4.30
N ASN A 82 -20.13 0.77 3.04
CA ASN A 82 -19.81 1.70 1.96
C ASN A 82 -20.87 2.78 1.81
N CYS A 83 -20.42 4.00 1.59
CA CYS A 83 -21.24 5.15 1.20
C CYS A 83 -21.38 5.21 -0.32
N GLY A 84 -22.57 5.51 -0.79
CA GLY A 84 -22.85 5.70 -2.21
C GLY A 84 -24.01 6.67 -2.44
N PRO A 85 -24.22 7.15 -3.69
CA PRO A 85 -25.34 8.03 -4.00
C PRO A 85 -26.66 7.38 -3.61
N MET A 86 -27.61 8.21 -3.15
CA MET A 86 -28.95 7.71 -2.83
C MET A 86 -29.75 7.53 -4.10
N LEU A 87 -30.18 6.29 -4.35
CA LEU A 87 -30.89 5.89 -5.55
C LEU A 87 -32.33 5.49 -5.21
N ILE A 88 -33.26 5.97 -6.00
CA ILE A 88 -34.69 5.70 -5.81
C ILE A 88 -35.28 5.24 -7.14
N ASP A 89 -35.85 4.03 -7.16
CA ASP A 89 -36.62 3.45 -8.27
C ASP A 89 -38.07 3.40 -7.86
N ILE A 90 -38.93 4.09 -8.60
CA ILE A 90 -40.38 4.24 -8.35
C ILE A 90 -41.10 3.56 -9.48
N ASP A 91 -41.76 2.45 -9.19
CA ASP A 91 -42.56 1.67 -10.14
C ASP A 91 -44.07 1.86 -9.83
N LEU A 92 -44.74 2.68 -10.61
CA LEU A 92 -46.20 2.93 -10.48
C LEU A 92 -46.98 1.97 -11.36
N ARG A 93 -48.03 1.35 -10.79
CA ARG A 93 -48.99 0.53 -11.52
C ARG A 93 -50.41 1.09 -11.30
N HIS A 94 -51.05 1.38 -12.38
CA HIS A 94 -52.37 1.93 -12.39
C HIS A 94 -53.34 1.00 -13.14
N GLU A 95 -54.63 1.19 -12.95
CA GLU A 95 -55.67 0.45 -13.66
C GLU A 95 -55.48 0.48 -15.18
N SER A 96 -55.63 -0.68 -15.82
CA SER A 96 -55.41 -0.83 -17.27
C SER A 96 -56.35 0.00 -18.17
N SER A 97 -57.47 0.50 -17.62
CA SER A 97 -58.38 1.43 -18.29
C SER A 97 -57.80 2.82 -18.55
N LEU A 98 -56.76 3.19 -17.78
CA LEU A 98 -56.05 4.47 -17.93
C LEU A 98 -55.06 4.40 -19.09
N GLN A 99 -54.97 5.49 -19.88
CA GLN A 99 -54.12 5.53 -21.06
C GLN A 99 -52.97 6.57 -20.93
N THR A 100 -52.99 7.39 -19.87
CA THR A 100 -52.05 8.50 -19.69
C THR A 100 -51.40 8.47 -18.31
N ARG A 101 -50.27 9.12 -18.18
CA ARG A 101 -49.53 9.34 -16.92
C ARG A 101 -50.46 9.98 -15.87
N GLN A 102 -50.38 9.47 -14.63
CA GLN A 102 -51.25 9.88 -13.53
C GLN A 102 -50.61 10.86 -12.54
N TYR A 103 -49.35 11.27 -12.78
CA TYR A 103 -48.65 12.28 -12.00
C TYR A 103 -48.12 13.38 -12.94
N ASN A 104 -47.79 14.50 -12.38
CA ASN A 104 -47.20 15.65 -13.09
C ASN A 104 -45.86 16.09 -12.45
N MET A 105 -45.21 17.09 -13.01
CA MET A 105 -43.91 17.55 -12.54
C MET A 105 -43.98 18.17 -11.12
N THR A 106 -45.09 18.76 -10.73
CA THR A 106 -45.28 19.28 -9.35
C THR A 106 -45.31 18.15 -8.33
N ASP A 107 -45.86 17.00 -8.69
CA ASP A 107 -45.83 15.81 -7.83
C ASP A 107 -44.43 15.30 -7.59
N VAL A 108 -43.57 15.34 -8.64
CA VAL A 108 -42.17 15.02 -8.55
C VAL A 108 -41.38 16.03 -7.69
N ASP A 109 -41.67 17.33 -7.84
CA ASP A 109 -41.07 18.39 -7.03
C ASP A 109 -41.41 18.21 -5.54
N ASN A 110 -42.69 17.93 -5.23
CA ASN A 110 -43.15 17.64 -3.87
C ASN A 110 -42.46 16.37 -3.27
N LEU A 111 -42.23 15.37 -4.09
CA LEU A 111 -41.52 14.18 -3.65
C LEU A 111 -40.04 14.48 -3.35
N VAL A 112 -39.35 15.23 -4.23
CA VAL A 112 -37.97 15.64 -4.00
C VAL A 112 -37.86 16.45 -2.71
N GLN A 113 -38.79 17.39 -2.48
CA GLN A 113 -38.84 18.19 -1.25
C GLN A 113 -39.07 17.30 -0.02
N LEU A 114 -39.94 16.30 -0.11
CA LEU A 114 -40.17 15.36 1.00
C LEU A 114 -38.87 14.59 1.36
N TYR A 115 -38.09 14.17 0.36
CA TYR A 115 -36.79 13.53 0.61
C TYR A 115 -35.82 14.48 1.30
N LEU A 116 -35.69 15.72 0.84
CA LEU A 116 -34.85 16.76 1.43
C LEU A 116 -35.23 17.05 2.89
N ASP A 117 -36.54 17.17 3.17
CA ASP A 117 -37.03 17.39 4.54
C ASP A 117 -36.73 16.23 5.49
N ILE A 118 -36.77 14.99 4.97
CA ILE A 118 -36.44 13.81 5.78
C ILE A 118 -34.94 13.73 6.04
N ILE A 119 -34.11 14.03 5.03
CA ILE A 119 -32.65 14.07 5.19
C ILE A 119 -32.29 15.11 6.24
N LEU A 120 -32.82 16.34 6.14
CA LEU A 120 -32.57 17.42 7.09
C LEU A 120 -32.98 17.08 8.53
N LYS A 121 -34.10 16.37 8.69
CA LYS A 121 -34.58 15.92 10.01
C LYS A 121 -33.79 14.73 10.58
N THR A 122 -33.06 14.04 9.73
CA THR A 122 -32.39 12.78 10.11
C THR A 122 -30.92 13.00 10.44
N PHE A 123 -30.26 13.92 9.75
CA PHE A 123 -28.81 14.09 9.81
C PHE A 123 -28.37 15.50 10.20
N GLU A 124 -27.20 15.60 10.84
CA GLU A 124 -26.48 16.85 10.95
C GLU A 124 -25.83 17.17 9.60
N ILE A 125 -26.01 18.39 9.13
CA ILE A 125 -25.56 18.83 7.81
C ILE A 125 -24.45 19.86 7.95
N GLU A 126 -23.32 19.63 7.27
CA GLU A 126 -22.19 20.55 7.23
C GLU A 126 -22.50 21.82 6.41
N GLU A 127 -21.92 22.95 6.79
CA GLU A 127 -22.22 24.28 6.28
C GLU A 127 -22.12 24.42 4.75
N ASP A 128 -21.12 23.79 4.14
CA ASP A 128 -20.90 23.87 2.69
C ASP A 128 -21.52 22.72 1.88
N THR A 129 -22.46 21.99 2.48
CA THR A 129 -23.07 20.82 1.83
C THR A 129 -23.82 21.22 0.57
N GLN A 130 -23.39 20.66 -0.56
CA GLN A 130 -24.05 20.83 -1.86
C GLN A 130 -24.03 19.53 -2.67
N PHE A 131 -25.13 19.28 -3.37
CA PHE A 131 -25.28 18.10 -4.24
C PHE A 131 -26.37 18.34 -5.30
N GLN A 132 -26.52 17.37 -6.22
CA GLN A 132 -27.55 17.41 -7.25
C GLN A 132 -28.62 16.35 -7.03
N VAL A 133 -29.84 16.66 -7.43
CA VAL A 133 -30.91 15.67 -7.59
C VAL A 133 -31.26 15.57 -9.06
N ILE A 134 -31.08 14.41 -9.66
CA ILE A 134 -31.31 14.15 -11.08
C ILE A 134 -32.57 13.30 -11.19
N VAL A 135 -33.57 13.84 -11.89
CA VAL A 135 -34.85 13.21 -12.16
C VAL A 135 -34.83 12.57 -13.55
N GLN A 136 -35.16 11.30 -13.61
CA GLN A 136 -35.28 10.57 -14.86
C GLN A 136 -36.64 9.88 -14.92
N GLU A 137 -37.33 10.03 -16.02
CA GLU A 137 -38.69 9.51 -16.24
C GLU A 137 -38.76 8.68 -17.51
N LYS A 138 -39.64 7.71 -17.54
CA LYS A 138 -40.06 7.06 -18.82
C LYS A 138 -40.76 8.09 -19.70
N GLN A 139 -40.59 7.99 -21.01
CA GLN A 139 -41.21 8.93 -21.95
C GLN A 139 -42.73 8.95 -21.82
N ASP A 140 -43.34 7.76 -21.74
CA ASP A 140 -44.78 7.54 -21.57
C ASP A 140 -45.08 6.39 -20.65
N ALA A 141 -46.24 6.45 -19.97
CA ALA A 141 -46.83 5.30 -19.30
C ALA A 141 -47.36 4.30 -20.36
N ARG A 142 -47.25 3.00 -20.07
CA ARG A 142 -47.67 1.98 -21.03
C ARG A 142 -48.41 0.82 -20.37
N ILE A 143 -49.32 0.23 -21.13
CA ILE A 143 -50.01 -1.01 -20.73
C ILE A 143 -48.98 -2.16 -20.78
N THR A 144 -48.91 -2.92 -19.70
CA THR A 144 -47.98 -4.07 -19.52
C THR A 144 -48.81 -5.25 -18.95
N THR A 145 -48.68 -6.43 -19.55
CA THR A 145 -49.26 -7.67 -19.04
C THR A 145 -48.18 -8.53 -18.44
N LYS A 146 -48.34 -8.93 -17.19
CA LYS A 146 -47.43 -9.83 -16.49
C LYS A 146 -48.23 -10.81 -15.64
N LYS A 147 -48.02 -12.12 -15.86
CA LYS A 147 -48.65 -13.18 -15.10
C LYS A 147 -50.18 -12.96 -14.92
N ASP A 148 -50.91 -12.90 -16.00
CA ASP A 148 -52.36 -12.75 -16.05
C ASP A 148 -52.97 -11.43 -15.52
N SER A 149 -52.15 -10.46 -15.12
CA SER A 149 -52.59 -9.11 -14.75
C SER A 149 -52.09 -8.08 -15.76
N THR A 150 -53.04 -7.22 -16.23
CA THR A 150 -52.76 -6.13 -17.16
C THR A 150 -52.95 -4.82 -16.42
N TYR A 151 -51.92 -3.95 -16.45
CA TYR A 151 -51.92 -2.66 -15.76
C TYR A 151 -51.18 -1.61 -16.57
N LEU A 152 -51.48 -0.34 -16.34
CA LEU A 152 -50.72 0.78 -16.89
C LEU A 152 -49.48 0.97 -16.00
N LYS A 153 -48.28 0.80 -16.60
CA LYS A 153 -47.00 0.94 -15.90
C LYS A 153 -46.33 2.26 -16.23
N ASP A 154 -45.93 3.00 -15.20
CA ASP A 154 -45.06 4.18 -15.28
C ASP A 154 -43.89 4.08 -14.27
N GLY A 155 -42.88 4.97 -14.36
CA GLY A 155 -41.77 4.91 -13.45
C GLY A 155 -40.88 6.16 -13.45
N ILE A 156 -40.31 6.43 -12.28
CA ILE A 156 -39.39 7.56 -12.02
C ILE A 156 -38.14 7.03 -11.37
N HIS A 157 -37.00 7.47 -11.84
CA HIS A 157 -35.70 7.25 -11.21
C HIS A 157 -35.18 8.58 -10.65
N LEU A 158 -34.73 8.58 -9.39
CA LEU A 158 -34.09 9.72 -8.79
C LEU A 158 -32.66 9.33 -8.36
N ILE A 159 -31.70 10.19 -8.66
CA ILE A 159 -30.32 10.09 -8.20
C ILE A 159 -30.02 11.33 -7.36
N PHE A 160 -29.82 11.14 -6.06
CA PHE A 160 -29.26 12.14 -5.17
C PHE A 160 -27.76 11.91 -5.11
N THR A 161 -26.94 12.84 -5.55
CA THR A 161 -25.48 12.68 -5.59
C THR A 161 -24.81 12.83 -4.22
N ILE A 162 -25.62 12.84 -3.16
CA ILE A 162 -25.18 12.78 -1.76
C ILE A 162 -24.93 11.34 -1.34
N GLY A 163 -23.86 11.09 -0.57
CA GLY A 163 -23.48 9.77 -0.13
C GLY A 163 -24.16 9.33 1.16
N LEU A 164 -24.80 8.17 1.14
CA LEU A 164 -25.45 7.54 2.28
C LEU A 164 -25.18 6.02 2.29
N THR A 165 -25.12 5.43 3.48
CA THR A 165 -25.02 3.96 3.61
C THR A 165 -26.34 3.28 3.27
N SER A 166 -26.32 1.97 3.02
CA SER A 166 -27.53 1.20 2.71
C SER A 166 -28.59 1.27 3.80
N ILE A 167 -28.19 1.30 5.06
CA ILE A 167 -29.11 1.38 6.19
C ILE A 167 -29.80 2.76 6.26
N HIS A 168 -29.08 3.83 5.97
CA HIS A 168 -29.64 5.18 5.91
C HIS A 168 -30.63 5.30 4.77
N GLN A 169 -30.31 4.78 3.58
CA GLN A 169 -31.24 4.78 2.43
C GLN A 169 -32.49 3.98 2.72
N LEU A 170 -32.39 2.82 3.38
CA LEU A 170 -33.56 2.05 3.81
C LEU A 170 -34.40 2.77 4.86
N PHE A 171 -33.76 3.47 5.80
CA PHE A 171 -34.46 4.24 6.82
C PHE A 171 -35.23 5.42 6.20
N ILE A 172 -34.58 6.18 5.31
CA ILE A 172 -35.26 7.26 4.56
C ILE A 172 -36.43 6.71 3.76
N ARG A 173 -36.22 5.59 3.04
CA ARG A 173 -37.33 4.90 2.30
C ARG A 173 -38.51 4.60 3.21
N LYS A 174 -38.29 4.05 4.40
CA LYS A 174 -39.37 3.81 5.38
C LYS A 174 -40.11 5.10 5.70
N LYS A 175 -39.42 6.20 5.99
CA LYS A 175 -39.99 7.50 6.32
C LYS A 175 -40.77 8.12 5.14
N ILE A 176 -40.32 7.89 3.92
CA ILE A 176 -41.05 8.30 2.71
C ILE A 176 -42.37 7.55 2.61
N ILE A 177 -42.36 6.21 2.73
CA ILE A 177 -43.58 5.38 2.65
C ILE A 177 -44.59 5.80 3.69
N GLU A 178 -44.19 6.17 4.90
CA GLU A 178 -45.09 6.64 5.97
C GLU A 178 -45.82 7.96 5.61
N LYS A 179 -45.23 8.80 4.73
CA LYS A 179 -45.72 10.15 4.45
C LYS A 179 -46.23 10.36 3.03
N ILE A 180 -45.78 9.58 2.06
CA ILE A 180 -46.07 9.80 0.63
C ILE A 180 -47.58 9.73 0.30
N GLN A 181 -48.36 8.89 0.96
CA GLN A 181 -49.78 8.77 0.75
C GLN A 181 -50.51 10.08 1.03
N LYS A 182 -50.03 10.96 1.89
CA LYS A 182 -50.64 12.25 2.17
C LYS A 182 -50.36 13.26 1.07
N ILE A 183 -49.24 13.13 0.37
CA ILE A 183 -48.82 14.05 -0.70
C ILE A 183 -49.34 13.60 -2.05
N TRP A 184 -49.31 12.29 -2.34
CA TRP A 184 -49.77 11.69 -3.58
C TRP A 184 -51.17 11.02 -3.43
N ASN A 185 -52.08 11.59 -2.60
CA ASN A 185 -53.42 11.04 -2.35
C ASN A 185 -54.30 11.01 -3.60
N HIS A 186 -54.04 11.84 -4.58
CA HIS A 186 -54.75 11.92 -5.87
C HIS A 186 -54.23 10.87 -6.88
N ILE A 187 -53.07 10.29 -6.68
CA ILE A 187 -52.46 9.27 -7.56
C ILE A 187 -53.01 7.89 -7.15
N LYS A 188 -53.92 7.34 -7.96
CA LYS A 188 -54.45 6.00 -7.71
C LYS A 188 -53.49 4.95 -8.24
N ILE A 189 -52.99 4.09 -7.35
CA ILE A 189 -52.09 2.97 -7.66
C ILE A 189 -52.76 1.62 -7.29
N GLU A 190 -52.43 0.55 -8.03
CA GLU A 190 -52.82 -0.82 -7.76
C GLU A 190 -51.83 -1.57 -6.90
N ASN A 191 -50.54 -1.19 -6.92
CA ASN A 191 -49.54 -1.80 -6.07
C ASN A 191 -49.43 -1.07 -4.72
N THR A 192 -48.80 -1.71 -3.74
CA THR A 192 -48.57 -1.10 -2.41
C THR A 192 -47.47 -0.04 -2.47
N TRP A 193 -47.49 0.92 -1.54
CA TRP A 193 -46.42 1.92 -1.45
C TRP A 193 -45.04 1.26 -1.18
N ASP A 194 -45.00 0.08 -0.54
CA ASP A 194 -43.77 -0.70 -0.35
C ASP A 194 -43.26 -1.29 -1.67
N ASP A 195 -44.16 -1.65 -2.59
CA ASP A 195 -43.82 -2.11 -3.95
C ASP A 195 -43.48 -0.96 -4.91
N VAL A 196 -44.00 0.26 -4.67
CA VAL A 196 -43.73 1.45 -5.48
C VAL A 196 -42.27 1.87 -5.34
N PHE A 197 -41.72 1.87 -4.14
CA PHE A 197 -40.31 2.21 -3.85
C PHE A 197 -39.49 0.94 -3.73
N ASP A 198 -38.65 0.61 -4.75
CA ASP A 198 -37.90 -0.66 -4.77
C ASP A 198 -36.88 -0.74 -3.60
N LYS A 199 -37.16 -1.64 -2.65
CA LYS A 199 -36.32 -1.92 -1.49
C LYS A 199 -34.94 -2.43 -1.89
N CYS A 200 -34.85 -3.22 -2.98
CA CYS A 200 -33.61 -3.82 -3.44
C CYS A 200 -32.64 -2.79 -4.06
N ILE A 201 -33.15 -1.65 -4.49
CA ILE A 201 -32.35 -0.50 -4.87
C ILE A 201 -31.79 0.20 -3.61
N SER A 202 -32.68 0.50 -2.64
CA SER A 202 -32.27 1.20 -1.42
C SER A 202 -31.27 0.41 -0.54
N ASN A 203 -31.26 -0.92 -0.59
CA ASN A 203 -30.30 -1.76 0.13
C ASN A 203 -29.07 -2.17 -0.71
N GLY A 204 -28.94 -1.72 -1.95
CA GLY A 204 -27.83 -1.99 -2.84
C GLY A 204 -27.75 -3.39 -3.43
N THR A 205 -28.76 -4.25 -3.24
CA THR A 205 -28.74 -5.62 -3.79
C THR A 205 -28.96 -5.66 -5.30
N ASN A 206 -29.79 -4.75 -5.84
CA ASN A 206 -29.99 -4.60 -7.27
C ASN A 206 -28.98 -3.64 -7.90
N SER A 207 -28.55 -3.94 -9.12
CA SER A 207 -27.76 -3.04 -9.94
C SER A 207 -28.61 -1.94 -10.54
N TRP A 208 -28.05 -0.76 -10.74
CA TRP A 208 -28.69 0.41 -11.33
C TRP A 208 -28.55 0.46 -12.84
N LEU A 209 -29.58 0.89 -13.56
CA LEU A 209 -29.49 1.12 -14.99
C LEU A 209 -28.58 2.32 -15.30
N ALA A 210 -27.54 2.10 -16.09
CA ALA A 210 -26.71 3.19 -16.59
C ALA A 210 -27.56 4.16 -17.45
N PRO A 211 -27.16 5.43 -17.54
CA PRO A 211 -27.92 6.43 -18.29
C PRO A 211 -28.21 5.99 -19.73
N ASN A 212 -29.44 6.23 -20.23
CA ASN A 212 -29.97 5.76 -21.53
C ASN A 212 -29.98 4.22 -21.71
N SER A 213 -29.84 3.45 -20.62
CA SER A 213 -29.98 1.99 -20.68
C SER A 213 -31.42 1.54 -20.49
N LYS A 214 -31.79 0.41 -21.12
CA LYS A 214 -33.10 -0.22 -21.01
C LYS A 214 -33.00 -1.70 -20.58
N LYS A 215 -34.01 -2.22 -19.95
CA LYS A 215 -34.14 -3.66 -19.66
C LYS A 215 -34.41 -4.46 -20.94
N LYS A 216 -34.10 -5.77 -20.95
CA LYS A 216 -34.15 -6.65 -22.12
C LYS A 216 -35.47 -6.60 -22.90
N ASP A 217 -36.58 -6.57 -22.18
CA ASP A 217 -37.94 -6.65 -22.76
C ASP A 217 -38.63 -5.27 -22.83
N GLU A 218 -37.90 -4.18 -22.59
CA GLU A 218 -38.43 -2.81 -22.61
C GLU A 218 -37.99 -2.07 -23.88
N THR A 219 -38.91 -1.36 -24.50
CA THR A 219 -38.69 -0.53 -25.69
C THR A 219 -38.21 0.86 -25.31
N MET A 220 -38.55 1.34 -24.11
CA MET A 220 -38.24 2.69 -23.63
C MET A 220 -37.19 2.67 -22.54
N HIS A 221 -36.38 3.71 -22.50
CA HIS A 221 -35.41 4.01 -21.44
C HIS A 221 -35.82 5.24 -20.65
N TYR A 222 -35.23 5.41 -19.47
CA TYR A 222 -35.40 6.61 -18.65
C TYR A 222 -34.63 7.80 -19.27
N LYS A 223 -35.28 8.94 -19.40
CA LYS A 223 -34.69 10.20 -19.85
C LYS A 223 -34.62 11.22 -18.71
N ILE A 224 -33.56 12.02 -18.67
CA ILE A 224 -33.44 13.08 -17.70
C ILE A 224 -34.46 14.17 -18.07
N THR A 225 -35.34 14.47 -17.12
CA THR A 225 -36.41 15.48 -17.30
C THR A 225 -36.15 16.75 -16.46
N LYS A 226 -35.51 16.60 -15.31
CA LYS A 226 -35.22 17.74 -14.42
C LYS A 226 -33.94 17.50 -13.62
N VAL A 227 -33.23 18.55 -13.28
CA VAL A 227 -32.05 18.51 -12.37
C VAL A 227 -32.12 19.69 -11.42
N PHE A 228 -31.90 19.41 -10.14
CA PHE A 228 -31.81 20.45 -9.10
C PHE A 228 -30.40 20.53 -8.58
N ASN A 229 -29.92 21.74 -8.33
CA ASN A 229 -28.80 21.99 -7.41
C ASN A 229 -29.36 22.24 -6.02
N ILE A 230 -28.86 21.50 -5.05
CA ILE A 230 -29.26 21.59 -3.65
C ILE A 230 -28.07 22.16 -2.87
N THR A 231 -28.31 23.18 -2.07
CA THR A 231 -27.34 23.78 -1.16
C THR A 231 -27.96 23.93 0.22
N TYR A 232 -27.18 23.67 1.25
CA TYR A 232 -27.63 23.87 2.62
C TYR A 232 -27.50 25.34 3.02
N ASP A 233 -28.50 25.86 3.68
CA ASP A 233 -28.58 27.22 4.22
C ASP A 233 -28.51 27.10 5.75
N ASN A 234 -27.32 27.25 6.29
CA ASN A 234 -27.02 27.10 7.70
C ASN A 234 -27.74 28.17 8.58
N GLU A 235 -27.95 29.39 8.05
CA GLU A 235 -28.62 30.46 8.77
C GLU A 235 -30.11 30.16 9.05
N ASN A 236 -30.76 29.44 8.13
CA ASN A 236 -32.20 29.15 8.19
C ASN A 236 -32.52 27.68 8.42
N ASP A 237 -31.53 26.82 8.63
CA ASP A 237 -31.63 25.34 8.75
C ASP A 237 -32.58 24.74 7.68
N LYS A 238 -32.28 25.03 6.40
CA LYS A 238 -33.09 24.56 5.28
C LYS A 238 -32.29 24.29 4.01
N TRP A 239 -32.88 23.50 3.13
CA TRP A 239 -32.35 23.33 1.78
C TRP A 239 -32.86 24.42 0.84
N ASN A 240 -31.92 25.03 0.11
CA ASN A 240 -32.22 25.82 -1.07
C ASN A 240 -32.11 24.93 -2.30
N SER A 241 -33.17 24.80 -3.07
CA SER A 241 -33.23 23.99 -4.28
C SER A 241 -33.45 24.85 -5.51
N PHE A 242 -32.56 24.77 -6.50
CA PHE A 242 -32.66 25.50 -7.74
C PHE A 242 -32.70 24.53 -8.92
N ALA A 243 -33.76 24.58 -9.73
CA ALA A 243 -33.83 23.80 -10.95
C ALA A 243 -32.89 24.38 -12.00
N ILE A 244 -31.88 23.60 -12.42
CA ILE A 244 -30.89 23.99 -13.43
C ILE A 244 -31.19 23.42 -14.81
N LEU A 245 -32.00 22.37 -14.88
CA LEU A 245 -32.45 21.74 -16.11
C LEU A 245 -33.97 21.50 -15.98
N THR A 246 -34.77 22.16 -16.81
CA THR A 246 -36.21 22.06 -16.85
C THR A 246 -36.75 21.73 -18.23
N GLU A 247 -35.92 21.92 -19.27
CA GLU A 247 -36.30 21.67 -20.65
C GLU A 247 -35.33 20.73 -21.38
N PRO A 248 -35.84 19.81 -22.22
CA PRO A 248 -35.02 18.86 -22.99
C PRO A 248 -33.94 19.50 -23.89
N LYS A 249 -34.20 20.70 -24.37
CA LYS A 249 -33.24 21.45 -25.22
C LYS A 249 -31.94 21.81 -24.49
N GLN A 250 -31.98 21.93 -23.17
CA GLN A 250 -30.81 22.23 -22.33
C GLN A 250 -29.99 20.99 -22.01
N LEU A 251 -30.54 19.79 -22.25
CA LEU A 251 -29.92 18.50 -21.86
C LEU A 251 -28.54 18.29 -22.49
N SER A 252 -28.36 18.59 -23.78
CA SER A 252 -27.07 18.39 -24.46
C SER A 252 -25.95 19.24 -23.83
N ASN A 253 -26.25 20.48 -23.45
CA ASN A 253 -25.30 21.37 -22.77
C ASN A 253 -25.00 20.87 -21.36
N TYR A 254 -26.04 20.47 -20.60
CA TYR A 254 -25.85 19.88 -19.27
C TYR A 254 -24.99 18.62 -19.32
N LEU A 255 -25.29 17.68 -20.22
CA LEU A 255 -24.53 16.43 -20.36
C LEU A 255 -23.09 16.68 -20.76
N SER A 256 -22.81 17.68 -21.59
CA SER A 256 -21.43 17.97 -22.01
C SER A 256 -20.52 18.36 -20.84
N GLN A 257 -21.07 18.95 -19.80
CA GLN A 257 -20.34 19.42 -18.62
C GLN A 257 -20.44 18.46 -17.42
N ASN A 258 -21.60 17.82 -17.25
CA ASN A 258 -21.98 17.12 -16.02
C ASN A 258 -22.24 15.61 -16.20
N TYR A 259 -21.93 15.00 -17.36
CA TYR A 259 -22.24 13.58 -17.60
C TYR A 259 -21.65 12.63 -16.53
N LYS A 260 -20.56 13.04 -15.85
CA LYS A 260 -19.89 12.22 -14.82
C LYS A 260 -20.79 11.97 -13.60
N SER A 261 -21.65 12.90 -13.23
CA SER A 261 -22.57 12.78 -12.07
C SER A 261 -23.72 11.80 -12.27
N LEU A 262 -23.89 11.30 -13.49
CA LEU A 262 -24.92 10.30 -13.81
C LEU A 262 -24.51 8.86 -13.47
N PHE A 263 -23.23 8.62 -13.16
CA PHE A 263 -22.69 7.32 -12.90
C PHE A 263 -22.50 7.12 -11.39
N ILE A 264 -22.93 5.95 -10.91
CA ILE A 264 -23.19 5.72 -9.49
C ILE A 264 -22.00 5.10 -8.72
N ARG A 265 -20.89 4.81 -9.40
CA ARG A 265 -19.72 4.19 -8.75
C ARG A 265 -18.60 5.17 -8.37
N ASP A 266 -18.81 6.45 -8.55
CA ASP A 266 -17.92 7.45 -7.93
C ASP A 266 -18.24 7.57 -6.44
N THR A 267 -17.23 7.79 -5.63
CA THR A 267 -17.45 8.21 -4.24
C THR A 267 -18.11 9.60 -4.28
N PRO A 268 -19.28 9.78 -3.67
CA PRO A 268 -19.92 11.08 -3.63
C PRO A 268 -19.00 12.14 -3.01
N ALA A 269 -19.03 13.35 -3.55
CA ALA A 269 -18.24 14.47 -3.04
C ALA A 269 -18.63 14.86 -1.61
N CYS A 270 -19.90 14.63 -1.26
CA CYS A 270 -20.45 14.86 0.07
C CYS A 270 -21.09 13.54 0.59
N CYS A 271 -20.63 13.07 1.73
CA CYS A 271 -21.18 11.92 2.43
C CYS A 271 -21.67 12.35 3.81
N ILE A 272 -22.92 12.03 4.13
CA ILE A 272 -23.53 12.33 5.43
C ILE A 272 -23.48 11.09 6.30
N HIS A 273 -22.88 11.22 7.49
CA HIS A 273 -22.67 10.12 8.42
C HIS A 273 -23.26 10.38 9.81
N LEU A 274 -23.43 11.66 10.21
CA LEU A 274 -23.86 12.03 11.54
C LEU A 274 -25.38 12.13 11.60
N GLU A 275 -26.00 11.25 12.38
CA GLU A 275 -27.43 11.22 12.67
C GLU A 275 -27.75 12.24 13.77
N LYS A 276 -28.88 12.96 13.66
CA LYS A 276 -29.35 13.86 14.71
C LYS A 276 -29.76 13.09 15.96
N ASP A 277 -29.45 13.59 17.14
CA ASP A 277 -29.76 12.95 18.44
C ASP A 277 -31.26 12.55 18.55
N CYS A 278 -32.17 13.36 18.02
CA CYS A 278 -33.61 13.09 18.08
C CYS A 278 -34.08 11.86 17.29
N VAL A 279 -33.25 11.29 16.41
CA VAL A 279 -33.60 10.12 15.58
C VAL A 279 -32.66 8.93 15.81
N LEU A 280 -31.64 9.07 16.63
CA LEU A 280 -30.63 8.03 16.90
C LEU A 280 -31.29 6.72 17.36
N ASP A 281 -32.18 6.76 18.35
CA ASP A 281 -32.86 5.59 18.89
C ASP A 281 -33.73 4.89 17.81
N GLU A 282 -34.39 5.68 16.97
CA GLU A 282 -35.24 5.13 15.89
C GLU A 282 -34.41 4.48 14.80
N ILE A 283 -33.28 5.10 14.42
CA ILE A 283 -32.38 4.52 13.43
C ILE A 283 -31.71 3.27 13.99
N GLN A 284 -31.33 3.27 15.26
CA GLN A 284 -30.73 2.10 15.89
C GLN A 284 -31.74 0.94 15.98
N ALA A 285 -32.95 1.20 16.39
CA ALA A 285 -34.03 0.21 16.38
C ALA A 285 -34.31 -0.31 14.95
N PHE A 286 -34.24 0.55 13.94
CA PHE A 286 -34.39 0.19 12.54
C PHE A 286 -33.22 -0.65 12.04
N ARG A 287 -31.99 -0.33 12.42
CA ARG A 287 -30.76 -1.07 12.15
C ARG A 287 -30.86 -2.51 12.66
N ASN A 288 -31.22 -2.67 13.92
CA ASN A 288 -31.37 -3.96 14.60
C ASN A 288 -32.45 -4.84 13.94
N LYS A 289 -33.50 -4.22 13.39
CA LYS A 289 -34.60 -4.95 12.72
C LYS A 289 -34.26 -5.38 11.28
N ASN A 290 -33.35 -4.67 10.59
CA ASN A 290 -33.09 -4.89 9.15
C ASN A 290 -31.74 -5.53 8.85
N ILE A 291 -30.80 -5.52 9.77
CA ILE A 291 -29.59 -6.35 9.71
C ILE A 291 -29.97 -7.67 10.37
N LYS A 292 -30.26 -8.71 9.57
CA LYS A 292 -30.55 -10.04 10.10
C LYS A 292 -29.30 -10.59 10.81
N PRO A 293 -29.37 -10.84 12.14
CA PRO A 293 -28.65 -11.96 12.70
C PRO A 293 -29.46 -13.22 12.33
N ASN A 294 -28.82 -14.31 12.05
CA ASN A 294 -29.46 -15.60 12.03
C ASN A 294 -29.94 -15.89 13.45
N THR A 295 -31.24 -16.22 13.54
CA THR A 295 -32.01 -16.85 14.66
C THR A 295 -32.42 -16.01 15.87
N GLU A 296 -33.74 -15.82 15.91
CA GLU A 296 -34.76 -15.91 16.98
C GLU A 296 -34.73 -14.88 18.15
N GLN A 297 -35.75 -14.05 18.03
CA GLN A 297 -36.69 -13.42 18.99
C GLN A 297 -36.29 -13.34 20.47
N VAL A 298 -36.45 -12.13 21.06
CA VAL A 298 -37.37 -11.79 22.16
C VAL A 298 -37.49 -10.26 22.39
N ALA A 299 -38.67 -9.86 22.87
CA ALA A 299 -39.27 -8.54 22.89
C ALA A 299 -38.77 -7.53 23.90
N SER A 300 -39.05 -6.25 23.52
CA SER A 300 -38.93 -4.98 24.28
C SER A 300 -39.25 -4.97 25.78
N LYS A 301 -38.49 -4.15 26.53
CA LYS A 301 -39.00 -3.25 27.59
C LYS A 301 -37.99 -2.16 27.96
N ASN A 302 -38.52 -0.94 28.17
CA ASN A 302 -37.80 0.21 28.70
C ASN A 302 -37.35 -0.06 30.12
N THR A 303 -36.07 0.33 30.44
CA THR A 303 -35.67 0.42 31.85
C THR A 303 -34.38 1.23 32.08
N SER A 304 -34.29 1.80 33.28
CA SER A 304 -33.18 2.55 33.86
C SER A 304 -31.82 1.85 33.87
N PHE A 305 -30.73 2.58 34.12
CA PHE A 305 -29.32 2.20 34.12
C PHE A 305 -29.00 0.76 34.64
N GLY A 306 -29.82 0.20 35.53
CA GLY A 306 -29.69 -1.19 36.02
C GLY A 306 -30.07 -2.28 35.04
N THR A 307 -30.69 -1.97 33.86
CA THR A 307 -31.20 -2.94 32.91
C THR A 307 -30.40 -2.99 31.59
N ILE A 308 -29.44 -2.11 31.38
CA ILE A 308 -28.48 -2.14 30.26
C ILE A 308 -27.53 -3.34 30.41
N ILE A 309 -27.38 -3.88 31.61
CA ILE A 309 -26.44 -4.95 31.97
C ILE A 309 -26.98 -6.36 31.70
N GLY A 310 -28.19 -6.53 31.21
CA GLY A 310 -28.87 -7.84 31.18
C GLY A 310 -29.37 -8.37 29.83
N GLY A 311 -28.92 -7.85 28.70
CA GLY A 311 -29.33 -8.33 27.37
C GLY A 311 -28.20 -9.00 26.60
N ASP A 312 -28.53 -9.90 25.66
CA ASP A 312 -27.56 -10.65 24.79
C ASP A 312 -26.60 -9.77 23.97
N GLU A 313 -26.77 -8.43 23.97
CA GLU A 313 -25.92 -7.45 23.25
C GLU A 313 -25.23 -6.44 24.16
N SER A 314 -25.13 -6.73 25.45
CA SER A 314 -24.51 -5.83 26.47
C SER A 314 -23.02 -5.54 26.24
N TYR A 315 -22.35 -6.22 25.31
CA TYR A 315 -20.99 -5.94 24.87
C TYR A 315 -20.91 -4.76 23.86
N GLN A 316 -22.04 -4.33 23.27
CA GLN A 316 -22.10 -3.24 22.27
C GLN A 316 -22.53 -1.93 22.96
N LEU A 317 -21.72 -1.43 23.87
CA LEU A 317 -22.03 -0.16 24.55
C LEU A 317 -21.83 1.02 23.57
N PRO A 318 -22.87 1.80 23.26
CA PRO A 318 -22.73 3.01 22.45
C PRO A 318 -21.96 4.08 23.24
N ILE A 319 -21.30 5.00 22.52
CA ILE A 319 -20.49 6.08 23.12
C ILE A 319 -21.32 6.90 24.12
N SER A 320 -22.60 7.15 23.84
CA SER A 320 -23.53 7.85 24.72
C SER A 320 -23.74 7.15 26.07
N ALA A 321 -23.74 5.82 26.09
CA ALA A 321 -23.84 5.04 27.32
C ALA A 321 -22.50 5.07 28.10
N VAL A 322 -21.37 4.98 27.39
CA VAL A 322 -20.05 5.07 28.01
C VAL A 322 -19.84 6.43 28.67
N ARG A 323 -20.28 7.53 28.07
CA ARG A 323 -20.25 8.91 28.68
C ARG A 323 -21.03 9.03 30.00
N GLN A 324 -21.99 8.15 30.28
CA GLN A 324 -22.77 8.15 31.51
C GLN A 324 -22.04 7.49 32.71
N ILE A 325 -20.90 6.86 32.46
CA ILE A 325 -20.08 6.23 33.52
C ILE A 325 -19.39 7.34 34.32
N LYS A 326 -19.76 7.48 35.64
CA LYS A 326 -19.27 8.54 36.49
C LYS A 326 -18.50 8.03 37.73
N ASN A 327 -18.38 6.72 37.88
CA ASN A 327 -17.62 6.12 38.98
C ASN A 327 -17.09 4.72 38.61
N ARG A 328 -16.21 4.20 39.43
CA ARG A 328 -15.53 2.92 39.21
C ARG A 328 -16.49 1.72 39.23
N GLU A 329 -17.48 1.73 40.12
CA GLU A 329 -18.46 0.64 40.27
C GLU A 329 -19.29 0.46 38.97
N GLN A 330 -19.73 1.59 38.39
CA GLN A 330 -20.44 1.55 37.09
C GLN A 330 -19.52 1.04 35.95
N LEU A 331 -18.24 1.44 35.95
CA LEU A 331 -17.27 0.98 34.96
C LEU A 331 -17.01 -0.53 35.11
N GLU A 332 -16.84 -1.02 36.33
CA GLU A 332 -16.66 -2.45 36.61
C GLU A 332 -17.88 -3.27 36.20
N GLY A 333 -19.09 -2.77 36.44
CA GLY A 333 -20.31 -3.40 35.95
C GLY A 333 -20.38 -3.48 34.43
N CYS A 334 -20.01 -2.39 33.75
CA CYS A 334 -19.99 -2.37 32.28
C CYS A 334 -18.93 -3.30 31.68
N ILE A 335 -17.73 -3.37 32.26
CA ILE A 335 -16.67 -4.24 31.74
C ILE A 335 -16.97 -5.73 32.01
N THR A 336 -17.59 -6.05 33.17
CA THR A 336 -18.06 -7.39 33.46
C THR A 336 -19.13 -7.81 32.46
N ALA A 337 -20.11 -6.96 32.21
CA ALA A 337 -21.14 -7.21 31.19
C ALA A 337 -20.53 -7.38 29.79
N PHE A 338 -19.53 -6.56 29.42
CA PHE A 338 -18.79 -6.69 28.17
C PHE A 338 -18.09 -8.05 28.07
N THR A 339 -17.37 -8.48 29.10
CA THR A 339 -16.57 -9.72 29.06
C THR A 339 -17.41 -11.00 29.10
N GLU A 340 -18.51 -11.01 29.88
CA GLU A 340 -19.38 -12.17 30.06
C GLU A 340 -20.35 -12.38 28.90
N ASN A 341 -20.76 -11.32 28.20
CA ASN A 341 -21.75 -11.41 27.12
C ASN A 341 -21.15 -11.32 25.71
N LEU A 342 -19.83 -11.39 25.58
CA LEU A 342 -19.17 -11.44 24.27
C LEU A 342 -19.54 -12.73 23.54
N PRO A 343 -20.15 -12.62 22.32
CA PRO A 343 -20.40 -13.81 21.51
C PRO A 343 -19.12 -14.54 21.17
N SER A 344 -19.18 -15.88 21.04
CA SER A 344 -18.01 -16.71 20.72
C SER A 344 -17.24 -16.25 19.47
N HIS A 345 -17.92 -15.72 18.44
CA HIS A 345 -17.26 -15.23 17.23
C HIS A 345 -16.53 -13.89 17.43
N LYS A 346 -16.74 -13.21 18.56
CA LYS A 346 -16.10 -11.93 18.93
C LYS A 346 -15.01 -12.11 20.00
N HIS A 347 -14.58 -13.32 20.30
CA HIS A 347 -13.55 -13.61 21.30
C HIS A 347 -12.25 -12.78 21.12
N HIS A 348 -11.93 -12.40 19.88
CA HIS A 348 -10.80 -11.53 19.59
C HIS A 348 -10.87 -10.15 20.28
N LEU A 349 -12.07 -9.69 20.67
CA LEU A 349 -12.25 -8.45 21.45
C LEU A 349 -11.84 -8.67 22.91
N LEU A 350 -12.22 -9.83 23.48
CA LEU A 350 -11.75 -10.22 24.81
C LEU A 350 -10.23 -10.32 24.87
N GLU A 351 -9.62 -10.93 23.87
CA GLU A 351 -8.16 -10.99 23.77
C GLU A 351 -7.52 -9.59 23.73
N ALA A 352 -8.06 -8.67 22.90
CA ALA A 352 -7.54 -7.30 22.82
C ALA A 352 -7.64 -6.57 24.18
N TYR A 353 -8.76 -6.73 24.86
CA TYR A 353 -8.94 -6.22 26.22
C TYR A 353 -7.92 -6.83 27.18
N LEU A 354 -7.82 -8.16 27.24
CA LEU A 354 -6.92 -8.85 28.17
C LEU A 354 -5.46 -8.44 27.93
N TYR A 355 -4.98 -8.40 26.68
CA TYR A 355 -3.62 -7.95 26.36
C TYR A 355 -3.39 -6.47 26.74
N ALA A 356 -4.38 -5.60 26.58
CA ALA A 356 -4.26 -4.21 27.05
C ALA A 356 -4.09 -4.15 28.58
N MET A 357 -4.78 -5.03 29.32
CA MET A 357 -4.70 -5.09 30.79
C MET A 357 -3.37 -5.63 31.33
N THR A 358 -2.55 -6.27 30.51
CA THR A 358 -1.20 -6.70 30.92
C THR A 358 -0.17 -5.58 30.89
N LEU A 359 -0.48 -4.44 30.24
CA LEU A 359 0.46 -3.33 30.07
C LEU A 359 0.71 -2.60 31.39
N PRO A 360 1.96 -2.22 31.71
CA PRO A 360 2.34 -1.58 32.97
C PRO A 360 1.90 -0.10 33.03
N GLU A 361 2.03 0.50 34.23
CA GLU A 361 1.68 1.90 34.49
C GLU A 361 2.35 2.90 33.54
N SER A 362 3.52 2.58 32.99
CA SER A 362 4.18 3.39 31.98
C SER A 362 3.37 3.61 30.69
N TYR A 363 2.23 2.93 30.52
CA TYR A 363 1.29 3.08 29.40
C TYR A 363 0.03 3.88 29.74
N TYR A 364 -0.33 4.05 31.03
CA TYR A 364 -1.53 4.77 31.46
C TYR A 364 -1.30 5.76 32.61
N GLY A 365 -0.09 5.82 33.16
CA GLY A 365 0.27 6.75 34.22
C GLY A 365 0.61 8.16 33.72
N ILE A 366 0.98 9.04 34.66
CA ILE A 366 1.33 10.42 34.33
C ILE A 366 2.53 10.47 33.37
N GLY A 367 2.40 11.24 32.29
CA GLY A 367 3.44 11.40 31.26
C GLY A 367 3.46 10.30 30.18
N SER A 368 2.52 9.36 30.19
CA SER A 368 2.44 8.24 29.24
C SER A 368 1.64 8.54 27.96
N TYR A 369 1.30 9.80 27.68
CA TYR A 369 0.37 10.19 26.61
C TYR A 369 0.64 9.49 25.27
N ASP A 370 1.89 9.44 24.80
CA ASP A 370 2.25 8.81 23.51
C ASP A 370 2.01 7.29 23.48
N LYS A 371 2.19 6.61 24.60
CA LYS A 371 1.91 5.18 24.73
C LYS A 371 0.42 4.95 24.93
N TRP A 372 -0.23 5.72 25.77
CA TRP A 372 -1.66 5.67 26.08
C TRP A 372 -2.52 5.86 24.83
N ILE A 373 -2.22 6.88 24.01
CA ILE A 373 -2.96 7.15 22.78
C ILE A 373 -2.81 6.02 21.77
N LYS A 374 -1.62 5.39 21.67
CA LYS A 374 -1.37 4.23 20.81
C LYS A 374 -2.20 3.01 21.23
N VAL A 375 -2.41 2.79 22.52
CA VAL A 375 -3.31 1.74 23.01
C VAL A 375 -4.74 2.02 22.56
N GLY A 376 -5.20 3.27 22.63
CA GLY A 376 -6.50 3.69 22.11
C GLY A 376 -6.65 3.42 20.63
N PHE A 377 -5.64 3.78 19.81
CA PHE A 377 -5.62 3.46 18.38
C PHE A 377 -5.67 1.95 18.13
N ALA A 378 -4.89 1.17 18.87
CA ALA A 378 -4.84 -0.28 18.68
C ALA A 378 -6.20 -0.94 19.00
N LEU A 379 -6.88 -0.49 20.05
CA LEU A 379 -8.21 -0.95 20.41
C LEU A 379 -9.24 -0.55 19.36
N LYS A 380 -9.28 0.73 18.94
CA LYS A 380 -10.24 1.22 17.95
C LYS A 380 -10.06 0.56 16.57
N ASN A 381 -8.81 0.40 16.11
CA ASN A 381 -8.52 -0.29 14.85
C ASN A 381 -8.84 -1.79 14.90
N THR A 382 -8.95 -2.37 16.10
CA THR A 382 -9.39 -3.77 16.28
C THR A 382 -10.90 -3.87 16.18
N ASP A 383 -11.64 -3.06 16.95
CA ASP A 383 -13.11 -2.97 16.87
C ASP A 383 -13.60 -1.71 17.63
N ILE A 384 -14.67 -1.09 17.10
CA ILE A 384 -15.26 0.12 17.69
C ILE A 384 -15.87 -0.10 19.08
N TYR A 385 -16.28 -1.31 19.41
CA TYR A 385 -16.86 -1.68 20.71
C TYR A 385 -15.82 -1.80 21.84
N LEU A 386 -14.54 -1.68 21.54
CA LEU A 386 -13.46 -1.67 22.54
C LEU A 386 -13.24 -0.32 23.23
N LEU A 387 -14.12 0.67 23.02
CA LEU A 387 -14.08 1.93 23.77
C LEU A 387 -14.13 1.69 25.28
N ILE A 388 -15.02 0.81 25.74
CA ILE A 388 -15.13 0.49 27.19
C ILE A 388 -13.85 -0.12 27.75
N ALA A 389 -13.13 -0.91 26.93
CA ALA A 389 -11.84 -1.47 27.29
C ALA A 389 -10.78 -0.37 27.45
N TRP A 390 -10.81 0.66 26.59
CA TRP A 390 -9.88 1.79 26.71
C TRP A 390 -10.18 2.68 27.90
N VAL A 391 -11.46 2.92 28.23
CA VAL A 391 -11.88 3.62 29.45
C VAL A 391 -11.39 2.85 30.69
N TYR A 392 -11.60 1.53 30.73
CA TYR A 392 -11.18 0.70 31.84
C TYR A 392 -9.65 0.65 31.99
N PHE A 393 -8.93 0.57 30.86
CA PHE A 393 -7.48 0.68 30.82
C PHE A 393 -6.98 1.99 31.40
N SER A 394 -7.58 3.11 30.98
CA SER A 394 -7.22 4.45 31.46
C SER A 394 -7.53 4.65 32.94
N ALA A 395 -8.63 4.07 33.41
CA ALA A 395 -9.06 4.13 34.81
C ALA A 395 -8.19 3.31 35.78
N GLN A 396 -7.18 2.57 35.28
CA GLN A 396 -6.13 1.98 36.14
C GLN A 396 -5.23 3.04 36.77
N SER A 397 -5.14 4.23 36.15
CA SER A 397 -4.38 5.35 36.73
C SER A 397 -5.00 5.82 38.06
N PRO A 398 -4.21 5.93 39.14
CA PRO A 398 -4.70 6.42 40.44
C PRO A 398 -5.29 7.86 40.39
N THR A 399 -4.88 8.62 39.36
CA THR A 399 -5.30 10.02 39.15
C THR A 399 -6.44 10.16 38.14
N PHE A 400 -7.09 9.07 37.74
CA PHE A 400 -8.14 9.10 36.73
C PHE A 400 -9.39 9.85 37.24
N ASP A 401 -9.78 10.90 36.52
CA ASP A 401 -10.99 11.67 36.82
C ASP A 401 -12.20 11.09 36.08
N PHE A 402 -13.13 10.46 36.81
CA PHE A 402 -14.33 9.88 36.21
C PHE A 402 -15.33 10.91 35.67
N ILE A 403 -15.25 12.17 36.13
CA ILE A 403 -16.20 13.23 35.73
C ILE A 403 -15.87 13.75 34.34
N ASN A 404 -14.59 14.07 34.11
CA ASN A 404 -14.12 14.67 32.84
C ASN A 404 -13.36 13.68 31.95
N GLY A 405 -12.60 12.74 32.53
CA GLY A 405 -11.72 11.84 31.81
C GLY A 405 -12.46 10.85 30.91
N VAL A 406 -13.66 10.38 31.28
CA VAL A 406 -14.48 9.53 30.45
C VAL A 406 -14.93 10.28 29.18
N ASP A 407 -15.37 11.54 29.36
CA ASP A 407 -15.78 12.39 28.22
C ASP A 407 -14.60 12.71 27.31
N GLU A 408 -13.42 13.00 27.86
CA GLU A 408 -12.19 13.21 27.10
C GLU A 408 -11.79 11.98 26.28
N ILE A 409 -11.85 10.79 26.86
CA ILE A 409 -11.58 9.52 26.16
C ILE A 409 -12.56 9.32 25.00
N CYS A 410 -13.85 9.57 25.23
CA CYS A 410 -14.87 9.48 24.19
C CYS A 410 -14.63 10.47 23.04
N ASP A 411 -14.16 11.70 23.37
CA ASP A 411 -13.81 12.71 22.38
C ASP A 411 -12.58 12.33 21.56
N HIS A 412 -11.54 11.78 22.20
CA HIS A 412 -10.41 11.22 21.49
C HIS A 412 -10.83 10.06 20.58
N TRP A 413 -11.68 9.16 21.09
CA TRP A 413 -12.17 8.02 20.34
C TRP A 413 -12.93 8.43 19.07
N THR A 414 -13.76 9.46 19.15
CA THR A 414 -14.48 9.96 17.97
C THR A 414 -13.56 10.56 16.91
N LYS A 415 -12.50 11.26 17.32
CA LYS A 415 -11.51 11.91 16.44
C LYS A 415 -10.53 10.94 15.79
N PHE A 416 -10.36 9.72 16.30
CA PHE A 416 -9.46 8.74 15.71
C PHE A 416 -9.95 8.33 14.34
N GLN A 417 -9.07 8.43 13.32
CA GLN A 417 -9.33 7.85 12.01
C GLN A 417 -8.97 6.36 12.04
N GLN A 418 -9.88 5.51 11.60
CA GLN A 418 -9.62 4.09 11.44
C GLN A 418 -8.72 3.85 10.22
N HIS A 419 -7.57 3.21 10.43
CA HIS A 419 -6.69 2.81 9.36
C HIS A 419 -6.95 1.33 9.02
N GLU A 420 -7.48 1.06 7.82
CA GLU A 420 -7.71 -0.31 7.35
C GLU A 420 -6.42 -1.08 7.06
N ILE A 421 -5.34 -0.40 6.72
CA ILE A 421 -4.03 -0.99 6.38
C ILE A 421 -2.91 -0.23 7.09
N GLY A 422 -2.03 -0.96 7.79
CA GLY A 422 -0.76 -0.43 8.34
C GLY A 422 -0.83 0.29 9.69
N GLY A 423 -1.99 0.32 10.38
CA GLY A 423 -2.12 0.89 11.73
C GLY A 423 -1.89 -0.13 12.85
N VAL A 424 -1.62 0.37 14.08
CA VAL A 424 -1.56 -0.47 15.29
C VAL A 424 -2.92 -1.14 15.56
N ARG A 425 -2.91 -2.42 15.95
CA ARG A 425 -4.12 -3.24 16.20
C ARG A 425 -3.89 -4.18 17.39
N LYS A 426 -4.78 -5.19 17.57
CA LYS A 426 -4.63 -6.24 18.59
C LYS A 426 -3.23 -6.85 18.61
N GLU A 427 -2.65 -7.10 17.47
CA GLU A 427 -1.31 -7.66 17.33
C GLU A 427 -0.25 -6.76 17.97
N SER A 428 -0.43 -5.44 17.90
CA SER A 428 0.46 -4.48 18.59
C SER A 428 0.30 -4.55 20.11
N LEU A 429 -0.92 -4.74 20.62
CA LEU A 429 -1.15 -4.96 22.06
C LEU A 429 -0.49 -6.26 22.53
N MET A 430 -0.62 -7.34 21.78
CA MET A 430 0.07 -8.61 22.03
C MET A 430 1.59 -8.43 22.09
N TYR A 431 2.13 -7.67 21.15
CA TYR A 431 3.56 -7.37 21.09
C TYR A 431 4.02 -6.57 22.31
N TRP A 432 3.32 -5.49 22.64
CA TRP A 432 3.68 -4.69 23.83
C TRP A 432 3.56 -5.49 25.10
N SER A 433 2.47 -6.24 25.29
CA SER A 433 2.26 -7.16 26.42
C SER A 433 3.42 -8.14 26.56
N ARG A 434 3.84 -8.78 25.47
CA ARG A 434 4.94 -9.74 25.47
C ARG A 434 6.28 -9.13 25.86
N ASN A 435 6.54 -7.87 25.46
CA ASN A 435 7.80 -7.21 25.75
C ASN A 435 7.86 -6.66 27.17
N GLU A 436 6.73 -6.19 27.68
CA GLU A 436 6.65 -5.58 29.02
C GLU A 436 6.50 -6.65 30.13
N ASP A 437 5.66 -7.68 29.90
CA ASP A 437 5.42 -8.74 30.87
C ASP A 437 5.16 -10.09 30.18
N GLN A 438 6.22 -10.87 30.00
CA GLN A 438 6.17 -12.17 29.33
C GLN A 438 5.26 -13.18 30.08
N THR A 439 5.15 -13.08 31.42
CA THR A 439 4.35 -14.01 32.22
C THR A 439 2.87 -13.75 31.99
N LYS A 440 2.41 -12.52 32.15
CA LYS A 440 1.01 -12.15 31.90
C LYS A 440 0.61 -12.35 30.45
N TYR A 441 1.51 -12.05 29.50
CA TYR A 441 1.28 -12.37 28.09
C TYR A 441 0.99 -13.87 27.89
N GLN A 442 1.77 -14.75 28.54
CA GLN A 442 1.61 -16.19 28.42
C GLN A 442 0.29 -16.65 29.03
N GLU A 443 -0.13 -16.11 30.18
CA GLU A 443 -1.41 -16.40 30.82
C GLU A 443 -2.61 -16.09 29.89
N VAL A 444 -2.64 -14.90 29.29
CA VAL A 444 -3.69 -14.50 28.34
C VAL A 444 -3.68 -15.42 27.13
N ARG A 445 -2.51 -15.79 26.63
CA ARG A 445 -2.37 -16.66 25.48
C ARG A 445 -2.88 -18.07 25.76
N GLU A 446 -2.61 -18.63 26.91
CA GLU A 446 -3.11 -19.96 27.34
C GLU A 446 -4.64 -19.95 27.45
N GLN A 447 -5.20 -18.92 28.04
CA GLN A 447 -6.65 -18.74 28.15
C GLN A 447 -7.34 -18.66 26.77
N SER A 448 -6.77 -17.91 25.83
CA SER A 448 -7.27 -17.80 24.45
C SER A 448 -7.13 -19.13 23.68
N THR A 449 -6.05 -19.84 23.87
CA THR A 449 -5.79 -21.17 23.27
C THR A 449 -6.86 -22.17 23.69
N ASP A 450 -7.12 -22.25 24.98
CA ASP A 450 -8.14 -23.11 25.55
C ASP A 450 -9.52 -22.87 24.95
N TYR A 451 -9.88 -21.61 24.82
CA TYR A 451 -11.12 -21.22 24.17
C TYR A 451 -11.23 -21.75 22.73
N TYR A 452 -10.22 -21.53 21.87
CA TYR A 452 -10.28 -21.97 20.48
C TYR A 452 -10.32 -23.49 20.35
N ILE A 453 -9.63 -24.22 21.22
CA ILE A 453 -9.66 -25.67 21.25
C ILE A 453 -11.07 -26.15 21.67
N GLU A 454 -11.67 -25.59 22.71
CA GLU A 454 -13.03 -25.94 23.15
C GLU A 454 -14.05 -25.65 22.04
N LYS A 455 -13.90 -24.51 21.34
CA LYS A 455 -14.80 -24.15 20.25
C LYS A 455 -14.75 -25.15 19.08
N SER A 456 -13.58 -25.72 18.78
CA SER A 456 -13.44 -26.71 17.71
C SER A 456 -14.29 -27.98 17.94
N VAL A 457 -14.72 -28.23 19.18
CA VAL A 457 -15.59 -29.36 19.59
C VAL A 457 -16.95 -28.91 20.14
N GLU A 458 -17.27 -27.60 20.10
CA GLU A 458 -18.53 -27.05 20.68
C GLU A 458 -19.78 -27.46 19.91
N SER A 459 -19.66 -27.72 18.61
CA SER A 459 -20.80 -28.12 17.75
C SER A 459 -21.39 -29.49 18.06
N LEU A 460 -20.83 -30.22 19.04
CA LEU A 460 -21.33 -31.50 19.47
C LEU A 460 -22.48 -31.36 20.47
N THR A 461 -23.67 -31.66 20.03
CA THR A 461 -24.87 -31.71 20.88
C THR A 461 -25.05 -33.12 21.46
N LEU A 462 -25.72 -33.22 22.60
CA LEU A 462 -26.12 -34.48 23.21
C LEU A 462 -26.91 -35.43 22.28
N ASP A 463 -27.72 -34.87 21.38
CA ASP A 463 -28.47 -35.64 20.37
C ASP A 463 -27.55 -36.31 19.34
N GLN A 464 -26.44 -35.69 19.01
CA GLN A 464 -25.43 -36.30 18.13
C GLN A 464 -24.63 -37.40 18.84
N LEU A 465 -24.39 -37.27 20.15
CA LEU A 465 -23.75 -38.27 20.98
C LEU A 465 -24.64 -39.48 21.15
N ASN A 466 -25.97 -39.30 21.20
CA ASN A 466 -26.96 -40.37 21.33
C ASN A 466 -27.34 -41.03 19.99
N GLY A 467 -26.55 -40.82 18.92
CA GLY A 467 -26.73 -41.50 17.62
C GLY A 467 -27.90 -40.97 16.78
N LYS A 468 -28.55 -39.86 17.18
CA LYS A 468 -29.69 -39.24 16.48
C LYS A 468 -29.30 -38.24 15.39
N GLY A 469 -28.03 -38.19 14.98
CA GLY A 469 -27.55 -37.35 13.90
C GLY A 469 -26.24 -37.85 13.30
N LYS A 470 -25.91 -37.45 12.07
CA LYS A 470 -24.59 -37.73 11.50
C LYS A 470 -23.54 -37.02 12.34
N ASN A 471 -22.72 -37.75 13.04
CA ASN A 471 -21.54 -37.25 13.75
C ASN A 471 -20.63 -36.53 12.76
N ARG A 472 -20.72 -35.22 12.66
CA ARG A 472 -19.69 -34.38 12.03
C ARG A 472 -18.64 -34.13 13.12
N GLY A 473 -17.66 -35.02 13.19
CA GLY A 473 -16.46 -34.74 13.96
C GLY A 473 -15.84 -33.43 13.52
N CYS A 474 -14.92 -32.90 14.33
CA CYS A 474 -14.11 -31.73 13.98
C CYS A 474 -13.51 -31.88 12.57
N CYS A 475 -13.77 -30.92 11.67
CA CYS A 475 -13.24 -30.97 10.32
C CYS A 475 -11.82 -30.39 10.26
N ASP A 476 -11.11 -30.64 9.16
CA ASP A 476 -9.73 -30.18 9.00
C ASP A 476 -9.65 -28.66 9.04
N TYR A 477 -10.70 -27.94 8.57
CA TYR A 477 -10.82 -26.48 8.66
C TYR A 477 -10.87 -25.99 10.12
N ASP A 478 -11.63 -26.67 11.01
CA ASP A 478 -11.73 -26.24 12.42
C ASP A 478 -10.36 -26.36 13.11
N ILE A 479 -9.62 -27.42 12.81
CA ILE A 479 -8.25 -27.59 13.32
C ILE A 479 -7.32 -26.52 12.75
N ALA A 480 -7.38 -26.27 11.44
CA ALA A 480 -6.59 -25.23 10.78
C ALA A 480 -6.90 -23.83 11.33
N TYR A 481 -8.15 -23.56 11.69
CA TYR A 481 -8.57 -22.32 12.31
C TYR A 481 -7.96 -22.13 13.71
N VAL A 482 -7.88 -23.19 14.51
CA VAL A 482 -7.14 -23.18 15.80
C VAL A 482 -5.65 -22.89 15.55
N VAL A 483 -5.04 -23.57 14.58
CA VAL A 483 -3.64 -23.34 14.21
C VAL A 483 -3.40 -21.90 13.77
N TYR A 484 -4.31 -21.36 12.97
CA TYR A 484 -4.24 -19.96 12.51
C TYR A 484 -4.20 -18.99 13.70
N TRP A 485 -5.11 -19.13 14.66
CA TRP A 485 -5.12 -18.26 15.84
C TRP A 485 -3.89 -18.45 16.74
N LEU A 486 -3.38 -19.67 16.86
CA LEU A 486 -2.15 -19.96 17.62
C LEU A 486 -0.89 -19.38 16.97
N LYS A 487 -0.83 -19.31 15.65
CA LYS A 487 0.38 -19.00 14.90
C LYS A 487 0.24 -17.74 14.02
N LYS A 488 -0.90 -17.04 14.04
CA LYS A 488 -1.11 -15.76 13.35
C LYS A 488 -0.02 -14.76 13.75
N GLY A 489 0.51 -14.04 12.76
CA GLY A 489 1.62 -13.12 12.95
C GLY A 489 3.02 -13.76 12.93
N TYR A 490 3.11 -15.11 12.93
CA TYR A 490 4.39 -15.82 12.84
C TYR A 490 4.56 -16.58 11.53
N TYR A 491 3.48 -16.82 10.79
CA TYR A 491 3.48 -17.52 9.52
C TYR A 491 2.61 -16.77 8.52
N VAL A 492 3.04 -16.76 7.27
CA VAL A 492 2.28 -16.18 6.13
C VAL A 492 2.46 -17.08 4.92
N SER A 493 1.35 -17.37 4.23
CA SER A 493 1.35 -18.02 2.91
C SER A 493 1.26 -16.93 1.85
N THR A 494 2.21 -16.87 0.92
CA THR A 494 2.27 -15.80 -0.08
C THR A 494 1.82 -16.26 -1.47
N ASN A 495 1.85 -17.58 -1.72
CA ASN A 495 1.41 -18.12 -3.00
C ASN A 495 0.80 -19.53 -2.83
N ILE A 496 -0.49 -19.62 -3.10
CA ILE A 496 -1.25 -20.87 -2.96
C ILE A 496 -0.79 -21.93 -3.98
N LYS A 497 -0.47 -21.53 -5.23
CA LYS A 497 -0.10 -22.46 -6.30
C LYS A 497 1.28 -23.10 -6.08
N THR A 498 2.25 -22.28 -5.69
CA THR A 498 3.63 -22.73 -5.46
C THR A 498 3.85 -23.15 -4.01
N ASN A 499 2.85 -23.07 -3.14
CA ASN A 499 2.92 -23.38 -1.72
C ASN A 499 4.08 -22.62 -1.02
N SER A 500 4.19 -21.32 -1.29
CA SER A 500 5.24 -20.45 -0.76
C SER A 500 4.84 -19.91 0.61
N TRP A 501 5.74 -20.03 1.57
CA TRP A 501 5.53 -19.61 2.95
C TRP A 501 6.68 -18.79 3.49
N PHE A 502 6.36 -17.95 4.46
CA PHE A 502 7.31 -17.24 5.30
C PHE A 502 7.03 -17.54 6.77
N MET A 503 8.10 -17.60 7.55
CA MET A 503 8.08 -17.78 8.98
C MET A 503 8.87 -16.67 9.66
N PHE A 504 8.33 -16.09 10.72
CA PHE A 504 9.05 -15.18 11.60
C PHE A 504 9.87 -15.98 12.62
N ASN A 505 11.21 -15.87 12.55
CA ASN A 505 12.13 -16.66 13.39
C ASN A 505 12.39 -16.05 14.78
N GLY A 506 11.64 -14.99 15.15
CA GLY A 506 11.82 -14.25 16.40
C GLY A 506 12.60 -12.93 16.21
N THR A 507 13.18 -12.69 15.03
CA THR A 507 13.90 -11.45 14.71
C THR A 507 13.51 -10.91 13.33
N TYR A 508 13.40 -11.79 12.32
CA TYR A 508 13.05 -11.41 10.95
C TYR A 508 12.32 -12.55 10.23
N TRP A 509 11.74 -12.25 9.08
CA TRP A 509 11.02 -13.20 8.25
C TRP A 509 11.97 -14.03 7.39
N THR A 510 11.78 -15.34 7.38
CA THR A 510 12.54 -16.29 6.55
C THR A 510 11.59 -17.11 5.70
N LYS A 511 12.03 -17.50 4.51
CA LYS A 511 11.26 -18.47 3.71
C LYS A 511 11.18 -19.81 4.44
N ASP A 512 9.99 -20.41 4.42
CA ASP A 512 9.72 -21.74 4.99
C ASP A 512 9.24 -22.65 3.85
N ASP A 513 10.05 -23.62 3.46
CA ASP A 513 9.78 -24.48 2.33
C ASP A 513 8.48 -25.28 2.54
N CYS A 514 7.47 -24.95 1.74
CA CYS A 514 6.15 -25.58 1.78
C CYS A 514 5.46 -25.53 3.16
N GLY A 515 5.84 -24.61 4.05
CA GLY A 515 5.32 -24.52 5.41
C GLY A 515 5.79 -25.68 6.32
N THR A 516 6.99 -26.21 6.06
CA THR A 516 7.51 -27.39 6.76
C THR A 516 7.65 -27.15 8.26
N SER A 517 8.04 -25.95 8.69
CA SER A 517 8.14 -25.63 10.11
C SER A 517 6.76 -25.57 10.78
N LEU A 518 5.75 -24.96 10.14
CA LEU A 518 4.37 -24.97 10.62
C LEU A 518 3.83 -26.40 10.70
N ARG A 519 4.07 -27.22 9.65
CA ARG A 519 3.67 -28.64 9.61
C ARG A 519 4.30 -29.45 10.75
N SER A 520 5.54 -29.14 11.12
CA SER A 520 6.21 -29.77 12.28
C SER A 520 5.50 -29.40 13.58
N THR A 521 5.08 -28.13 13.76
CA THR A 521 4.37 -27.72 14.98
C THR A 521 3.02 -28.41 15.15
N LEU A 522 2.37 -28.86 14.07
CA LEU A 522 1.15 -29.67 14.17
C LEU A 522 1.38 -30.97 14.94
N SER A 523 2.51 -31.61 14.71
CA SER A 523 2.84 -32.91 15.36
C SER A 523 3.41 -32.77 16.78
N THR A 524 3.84 -31.58 17.15
CA THR A 524 4.44 -31.28 18.46
C THR A 524 3.51 -30.41 19.30
N ASP A 525 3.60 -29.08 19.14
CA ASP A 525 2.91 -28.12 19.99
C ASP A 525 1.39 -28.28 19.95
N VAL A 526 0.81 -28.24 18.73
CA VAL A 526 -0.65 -28.29 18.56
C VAL A 526 -1.23 -29.60 19.03
N ARG A 527 -0.58 -30.73 18.68
CA ARG A 527 -0.95 -32.06 19.15
C ARG A 527 -0.97 -32.13 20.67
N ASN A 528 0.05 -31.61 21.33
CA ASN A 528 0.17 -31.66 22.80
C ASN A 528 -0.93 -30.80 23.46
N LEU A 529 -1.29 -29.64 22.89
CA LEU A 529 -2.39 -28.82 23.39
C LEU A 529 -3.72 -29.61 23.36
N TYR A 530 -4.05 -30.24 22.25
CA TYR A 530 -5.25 -31.09 22.14
C TYR A 530 -5.23 -32.27 23.14
N TRP A 531 -4.06 -32.90 23.29
CA TRP A 531 -3.88 -34.02 24.26
C TRP A 531 -4.11 -33.53 25.70
N THR A 532 -3.47 -32.44 26.09
CA THR A 532 -3.60 -31.87 27.44
C THR A 532 -5.02 -31.49 27.76
N LYS A 533 -5.70 -30.84 26.81
CA LYS A 533 -7.09 -30.42 26.95
C LYS A 533 -8.04 -31.63 27.07
N ALA A 534 -7.78 -32.68 26.31
CA ALA A 534 -8.55 -33.91 26.43
C ALA A 534 -8.44 -34.52 27.82
N LEU A 535 -7.23 -34.57 28.41
CA LEU A 535 -7.03 -35.06 29.78
C LEU A 535 -7.72 -34.15 30.82
N ASP A 536 -7.69 -32.84 30.65
CA ASP A 536 -8.39 -31.87 31.50
C ASP A 536 -9.91 -32.13 31.50
N MET A 537 -10.51 -32.33 30.33
CA MET A 537 -11.93 -32.66 30.20
C MET A 537 -12.28 -34.01 30.88
N ARG A 538 -11.43 -35.03 30.76
CA ARG A 538 -11.62 -36.28 31.47
C ARG A 538 -11.55 -36.11 32.99
N ASN A 539 -10.58 -35.34 33.45
CA ASN A 539 -10.47 -35.04 34.87
C ASN A 539 -11.69 -34.31 35.40
N LYS A 540 -12.20 -33.33 34.65
CA LYS A 540 -13.46 -32.62 34.99
C LYS A 540 -14.67 -33.56 34.98
N ALA A 541 -14.74 -34.49 34.02
CA ALA A 541 -15.80 -35.51 34.03
C ALA A 541 -15.72 -36.38 35.29
N ASN A 542 -14.54 -36.89 35.64
CA ASN A 542 -14.32 -37.73 36.80
C ASN A 542 -14.57 -37.03 38.16
N GLN A 543 -14.64 -35.71 38.18
CA GLN A 543 -15.01 -34.93 39.37
C GLN A 543 -16.54 -34.89 39.61
N ILE A 544 -17.34 -35.31 38.63
CA ILE A 544 -18.80 -35.37 38.76
C ILE A 544 -19.11 -36.64 39.52
N LYS A 545 -19.61 -36.49 40.76
CA LYS A 545 -19.86 -37.58 41.69
C LYS A 545 -21.34 -37.69 42.03
N THR A 546 -21.80 -38.94 42.29
CA THR A 546 -23.09 -39.25 42.87
C THR A 546 -23.16 -38.76 44.33
N SER A 547 -24.33 -38.81 44.96
CA SER A 547 -24.52 -38.56 46.37
C SER A 547 -23.74 -39.51 47.30
N GLU A 548 -23.32 -40.67 46.79
CA GLU A 548 -22.48 -41.70 47.49
C GLU A 548 -20.99 -41.49 47.30
N GLY A 549 -20.56 -40.50 46.52
CA GLY A 549 -19.16 -40.14 46.27
C GLY A 549 -18.47 -40.92 45.14
N GLU A 550 -19.21 -41.81 44.42
CA GLU A 550 -18.73 -42.49 43.21
C GLU A 550 -18.86 -41.61 41.98
N ILE A 551 -18.11 -41.89 40.88
CA ILE A 551 -18.18 -41.11 39.63
C ILE A 551 -19.55 -41.37 39.00
N ASP A 552 -20.30 -40.25 38.71
CA ASP A 552 -21.62 -40.33 38.09
C ASP A 552 -21.51 -40.44 36.54
N ILE A 553 -21.38 -41.66 36.07
CA ILE A 553 -21.25 -42.00 34.64
C ILE A 553 -22.58 -41.82 33.88
N GLU A 554 -23.73 -41.78 34.56
CA GLU A 554 -25.03 -41.58 33.94
C GLU A 554 -25.40 -40.10 33.76
N CYS A 555 -24.68 -39.20 34.44
CA CYS A 555 -24.88 -37.77 34.32
C CYS A 555 -24.63 -37.29 32.86
N GLU A 556 -25.57 -36.55 32.29
CA GLU A 556 -25.43 -36.01 30.92
C GLU A 556 -24.16 -35.16 30.77
N LYS A 557 -23.80 -34.38 31.79
CA LYS A 557 -22.59 -33.58 31.82
C LYS A 557 -21.32 -34.43 31.78
N TYR A 558 -21.33 -35.60 32.50
CA TYR A 558 -20.22 -36.56 32.41
C TYR A 558 -20.08 -37.08 30.99
N LYS A 559 -21.19 -37.60 30.42
CA LYS A 559 -21.21 -38.19 29.04
C LYS A 559 -20.73 -37.15 28.00
N LEU A 560 -21.16 -35.88 28.13
CA LEU A 560 -20.73 -34.84 27.21
C LEU A 560 -19.24 -34.51 27.33
N LEU A 561 -18.71 -34.32 28.54
CA LEU A 561 -17.28 -34.05 28.77
C LEU A 561 -16.42 -35.21 28.30
N TYR A 562 -16.83 -36.46 28.56
CA TYR A 562 -16.10 -37.65 28.15
C TYR A 562 -16.04 -37.75 26.62
N ALA A 563 -17.16 -37.54 25.93
CA ALA A 563 -17.22 -37.58 24.48
C ALA A 563 -16.44 -36.44 23.82
N LYS A 564 -16.44 -35.24 24.38
CA LYS A 564 -15.57 -34.13 23.93
C LYS A 564 -14.09 -34.50 24.08
N SER A 565 -13.73 -35.13 25.22
CA SER A 565 -12.36 -35.61 25.44
C SER A 565 -11.93 -36.64 24.39
N ASP A 566 -12.78 -37.62 24.05
CA ASP A 566 -12.47 -38.63 23.05
C ASP A 566 -12.24 -38.00 21.65
N ILE A 567 -12.99 -36.99 21.29
CA ILE A 567 -12.77 -36.26 20.02
C ILE A 567 -11.46 -35.48 20.02
N LEU A 568 -11.13 -34.79 21.11
CA LEU A 568 -9.85 -34.10 21.25
C LEU A 568 -8.67 -35.09 21.17
N LEU A 569 -8.78 -36.27 21.77
CA LEU A 569 -7.78 -37.33 21.62
C LEU A 569 -7.65 -37.80 20.16
N ASN A 570 -8.77 -38.02 19.49
CA ASN A 570 -8.79 -38.39 18.07
C ASN A 570 -8.13 -37.31 17.19
N ILE A 571 -8.36 -36.03 17.47
CA ILE A 571 -7.67 -34.90 16.79
C ILE A 571 -6.15 -34.99 17.05
N SER A 572 -5.75 -35.23 18.31
CA SER A 572 -4.33 -35.42 18.65
C SER A 572 -3.69 -36.57 17.85
N ILE A 573 -4.41 -37.68 17.65
CA ILE A 573 -3.95 -38.81 16.84
C ILE A 573 -3.86 -38.43 15.35
N LYS A 574 -4.85 -37.74 14.80
CA LYS A 574 -4.86 -37.21 13.43
C LYS A 574 -3.64 -36.32 13.16
N LEU A 575 -3.29 -35.44 14.10
CA LEU A 575 -2.13 -34.56 13.97
C LEU A 575 -0.77 -35.28 14.02
N ALA A 576 -0.74 -36.56 14.35
CA ALA A 576 0.44 -37.41 14.19
C ALA A 576 0.50 -38.07 12.79
N ASN A 577 -0.64 -38.22 12.11
CA ASN A 577 -0.73 -38.88 10.81
C ASN A 577 -0.36 -37.93 9.68
N THR A 578 0.42 -38.39 8.71
CA THR A 578 0.91 -37.58 7.59
C THR A 578 -0.21 -37.09 6.69
N HIS A 579 -1.14 -37.95 6.31
CA HIS A 579 -2.25 -37.59 5.40
C HIS A 579 -3.17 -36.54 6.01
N ASP A 580 -3.54 -36.70 7.26
CA ASP A 580 -4.43 -35.76 7.96
C ASP A 580 -3.75 -34.40 8.17
N LYS A 581 -2.45 -34.38 8.48
CA LYS A 581 -1.67 -33.13 8.53
C LYS A 581 -1.63 -32.39 7.19
N ASP A 582 -1.51 -33.12 6.08
CA ASP A 582 -1.49 -32.51 4.75
C ASP A 582 -2.84 -31.85 4.42
N ASN A 583 -3.96 -32.44 4.87
CA ASN A 583 -5.28 -31.83 4.75
C ASN A 583 -5.38 -30.55 5.59
N VAL A 584 -4.99 -30.60 6.87
CA VAL A 584 -4.96 -29.41 7.74
C VAL A 584 -4.05 -28.32 7.16
N MET A 585 -2.86 -28.66 6.66
CA MET A 585 -1.94 -27.68 6.02
C MET A 585 -2.54 -27.06 4.77
N ARG A 586 -3.39 -27.78 4.04
CA ARG A 586 -4.09 -27.25 2.86
C ARG A 586 -5.08 -26.15 3.26
N GLU A 587 -5.85 -26.35 4.33
CA GLU A 587 -6.71 -25.32 4.91
C GLU A 587 -5.91 -24.16 5.52
N CYS A 588 -4.82 -24.46 6.25
CA CYS A 588 -3.92 -23.42 6.78
C CYS A 588 -3.40 -22.50 5.69
N ARG A 589 -3.07 -23.03 4.51
CA ARG A 589 -2.54 -22.23 3.40
C ARG A 589 -3.51 -21.14 2.96
N GLU A 590 -4.81 -21.38 3.00
CA GLU A 590 -5.84 -20.38 2.67
C GLU A 590 -6.05 -19.39 3.80
N LEU A 591 -6.05 -19.85 5.05
CA LEU A 591 -6.23 -18.99 6.23
C LEU A 591 -5.06 -18.02 6.46
N PHE A 592 -3.82 -18.46 6.19
CA PHE A 592 -2.61 -17.64 6.35
C PHE A 592 -2.27 -16.84 5.09
N TYR A 593 -3.12 -16.86 4.06
CA TYR A 593 -2.80 -16.23 2.78
C TYR A 593 -2.82 -14.70 2.85
N ASP A 594 -1.69 -14.10 2.50
CA ASP A 594 -1.55 -12.65 2.31
C ASP A 594 -0.82 -12.39 0.98
N ARG A 595 -1.56 -11.85 0.02
CA ARG A 595 -1.09 -11.57 -1.34
C ARG A 595 0.00 -10.50 -1.38
N ASP A 596 -0.12 -9.50 -0.52
CA ASP A 596 0.71 -8.30 -0.57
C ASP A 596 1.90 -8.36 0.39
N PHE A 597 2.03 -9.45 1.15
CA PHE A 597 3.08 -9.63 2.14
C PHE A 597 4.50 -9.46 1.55
N GLU A 598 4.80 -10.12 0.42
CA GLU A 598 6.14 -10.05 -0.21
C GLU A 598 6.48 -8.63 -0.67
N LYS A 599 5.48 -7.81 -1.04
CA LYS A 599 5.68 -6.40 -1.44
C LYS A 599 6.04 -5.50 -0.26
N ASN A 600 5.58 -5.86 0.93
CA ASN A 600 5.84 -5.10 2.14
C ASN A 600 7.21 -5.42 2.76
N LEU A 601 7.82 -6.56 2.36
CA LEU A 601 9.13 -6.96 2.88
C LEU A 601 10.23 -5.97 2.47
N ASP A 602 11.11 -5.67 3.43
CA ASP A 602 12.33 -4.87 3.26
C ASP A 602 12.10 -3.45 2.70
N GLN A 603 10.89 -2.88 2.88
CA GLN A 603 10.56 -1.53 2.40
C GLN A 603 11.11 -0.43 3.31
N ASP A 604 11.26 -0.70 4.61
CA ASP A 604 11.76 0.30 5.54
C ASP A 604 13.28 0.44 5.46
N ARG A 605 13.71 1.56 4.86
CA ARG A 605 15.13 1.88 4.64
C ARG A 605 15.92 2.21 5.91
N TYR A 606 15.24 2.45 7.03
CA TYR A 606 15.89 2.82 8.31
C TYR A 606 16.01 1.64 9.28
N LEU A 607 15.59 0.44 8.89
CA LEU A 607 15.77 -0.76 9.70
C LEU A 607 16.90 -1.63 9.14
N LEU A 608 17.85 -2.01 10.00
CA LEU A 608 18.90 -2.96 9.66
C LEU A 608 18.84 -4.14 10.63
N CYS A 609 18.57 -5.33 10.12
CA CYS A 609 18.45 -6.52 10.94
C CYS A 609 19.80 -7.20 11.16
N CYS A 610 20.10 -7.45 12.43
CA CYS A 610 21.18 -8.29 12.90
C CYS A 610 20.62 -9.62 13.43
N THR A 611 21.46 -10.63 13.67
CA THR A 611 20.98 -11.94 14.15
C THR A 611 20.27 -11.88 15.50
N ASN A 612 20.52 -10.87 16.31
CA ASN A 612 19.98 -10.72 17.67
C ASN A 612 19.02 -9.54 17.84
N GLY A 613 18.67 -8.83 16.77
CA GLY A 613 17.73 -7.70 16.83
C GLY A 613 17.82 -6.79 15.61
N ILE A 614 17.14 -5.66 15.69
CA ILE A 614 17.03 -4.66 14.63
C ILE A 614 17.60 -3.33 15.12
N VAL A 615 18.47 -2.72 14.31
CA VAL A 615 18.89 -1.33 14.46
C VAL A 615 17.84 -0.44 13.82
N ASP A 616 17.23 0.42 14.60
CA ASP A 616 16.29 1.45 14.14
C ASP A 616 17.01 2.81 14.10
N PHE A 617 17.39 3.24 12.90
CA PHE A 617 18.12 4.50 12.71
C PHE A 617 17.27 5.75 12.95
N ARG A 618 15.93 5.68 12.81
CA ARG A 618 15.05 6.82 13.13
C ARG A 618 15.04 7.10 14.62
N ASN A 619 14.83 6.05 15.41
CA ASN A 619 14.74 6.13 16.86
C ASN A 619 16.12 6.03 17.55
N LYS A 620 17.18 5.73 16.80
CA LYS A 620 18.56 5.56 17.31
C LYS A 620 18.67 4.50 18.41
N VAL A 621 17.95 3.38 18.22
CA VAL A 621 17.89 2.29 19.20
C VAL A 621 18.17 0.95 18.54
N PHE A 622 18.72 0.04 19.34
CA PHE A 622 18.76 -1.38 19.01
C PHE A 622 17.69 -2.10 19.81
N ARG A 623 16.80 -2.84 19.13
CA ARG A 623 15.65 -3.51 19.75
C ARG A 623 15.43 -4.90 19.17
N LYS A 624 14.59 -5.70 19.83
CA LYS A 624 14.11 -6.96 19.25
C LYS A 624 13.32 -6.69 17.97
N GLY A 625 13.46 -7.58 17.01
CA GLY A 625 12.66 -7.57 15.80
C GLY A 625 11.22 -8.02 16.06
N THR A 626 10.31 -7.54 15.24
CA THR A 626 8.88 -7.84 15.30
C THR A 626 8.36 -8.26 13.94
N PRO A 627 7.28 -9.06 13.87
CA PRO A 627 6.67 -9.41 12.59
C PRO A 627 6.29 -8.19 11.74
N GLU A 628 5.88 -7.09 12.39
CA GLU A 628 5.43 -5.84 11.76
C GLU A 628 6.58 -5.02 11.17
N ASP A 629 7.83 -5.37 11.45
CA ASP A 629 9.00 -4.75 10.82
C ASP A 629 9.14 -5.13 9.34
N TYR A 630 8.49 -6.21 8.91
CA TYR A 630 8.55 -6.74 7.54
C TYR A 630 9.97 -6.85 6.99
N VAL A 631 10.91 -7.26 7.81
CA VAL A 631 12.31 -7.43 7.41
C VAL A 631 12.59 -8.89 7.11
N SER A 632 13.17 -9.19 5.94
CA SER A 632 13.58 -10.53 5.52
C SER A 632 15.08 -10.70 5.36
N LYS A 633 15.82 -9.59 5.28
CA LYS A 633 17.29 -9.57 5.16
C LYS A 633 17.95 -9.48 6.52
N CYS A 634 19.15 -10.07 6.63
CA CYS A 634 19.94 -10.06 7.87
C CYS A 634 21.42 -9.89 7.57
N THR A 635 22.12 -9.12 8.41
CA THR A 635 23.57 -8.97 8.34
C THR A 635 24.34 -10.26 8.62
N LYS A 636 23.69 -11.28 9.18
CA LYS A 636 24.30 -12.52 9.68
C LYS A 636 25.30 -12.32 10.83
N ILE A 637 25.40 -11.10 11.34
CA ILE A 637 26.28 -10.73 12.45
C ILE A 637 25.42 -10.37 13.66
N LYS A 638 25.94 -10.71 14.84
CA LYS A 638 25.35 -10.31 16.11
C LYS A 638 25.86 -8.91 16.44
N LEU A 639 24.96 -7.93 16.50
CA LEU A 639 25.33 -6.61 16.99
C LEU A 639 25.55 -6.66 18.50
N ARG A 640 26.59 -6.02 18.96
CA ARG A 640 26.88 -5.81 20.37
C ARG A 640 27.37 -4.39 20.60
N GLU A 641 27.20 -3.89 21.78
CA GLU A 641 27.84 -2.63 22.15
C GLU A 641 29.36 -2.79 22.16
N VAL A 642 30.00 -1.74 21.73
CA VAL A 642 31.49 -1.65 21.76
C VAL A 642 31.88 -1.19 23.15
N ASP A 643 32.66 -2.01 23.84
CA ASP A 643 33.30 -1.66 25.10
C ASP A 643 34.72 -1.12 24.78
N GLU A 644 34.92 0.18 25.00
CA GLU A 644 36.16 0.88 24.66
C GLU A 644 37.35 0.33 25.44
N THR A 645 37.13 -0.40 26.52
CA THR A 645 38.24 -1.02 27.32
C THR A 645 38.54 -2.44 26.84
N VAL A 646 37.54 -3.24 26.61
CA VAL A 646 37.68 -4.64 26.16
C VAL A 646 38.01 -4.74 24.67
N ASP A 647 37.45 -3.85 23.85
CA ASP A 647 37.67 -3.86 22.40
C ASP A 647 38.78 -2.93 21.94
N ALA A 648 39.52 -2.29 22.85
CA ALA A 648 40.57 -1.30 22.56
C ALA A 648 41.57 -1.76 21.48
N ASP A 649 42.02 -3.01 21.58
CA ASP A 649 42.98 -3.58 20.62
C ASP A 649 42.35 -3.76 19.24
N ILE A 650 41.08 -4.19 19.17
CA ILE A 650 40.34 -4.40 17.90
C ILE A 650 40.06 -3.06 17.27
N ILE A 651 39.62 -2.07 18.06
CA ILE A 651 39.37 -0.70 17.60
C ILE A 651 40.65 -0.08 17.04
N SER A 652 41.78 -0.25 17.74
CA SER A 652 43.09 0.23 17.30
C SER A 652 43.50 -0.42 15.98
N GLN A 653 43.30 -1.74 15.81
CA GLN A 653 43.62 -2.44 14.57
C GLN A 653 42.71 -1.97 13.41
N ILE A 654 41.43 -1.76 13.65
CA ILE A 654 40.49 -1.26 12.66
C ILE A 654 40.87 0.16 12.23
N ASN A 655 41.18 1.04 13.16
CA ASN A 655 41.59 2.41 12.87
C ASN A 655 42.94 2.45 12.12
N ASP A 656 43.92 1.62 12.51
CA ASP A 656 45.17 1.48 11.78
C ASP A 656 44.98 0.99 10.35
N TYR A 657 44.05 0.00 10.16
CA TYR A 657 43.69 -0.48 8.83
C TYR A 657 43.10 0.64 7.97
N MET A 658 42.11 1.38 8.51
CA MET A 658 41.46 2.48 7.79
C MET A 658 42.43 3.62 7.49
N ASN A 659 43.33 3.98 8.43
CA ASN A 659 44.36 4.99 8.23
C ASN A 659 45.41 4.56 7.20
N LYS A 660 45.79 3.29 7.15
CA LYS A 660 46.62 2.75 6.10
C LYS A 660 45.92 2.71 4.75
N LEU A 661 44.62 2.44 4.72
CA LEU A 661 43.86 2.41 3.49
C LEU A 661 43.62 3.81 2.91
N PHE A 662 43.35 4.78 3.77
CA PHE A 662 43.14 6.19 3.47
C PHE A 662 44.11 7.07 4.29
N PRO A 663 45.33 7.24 3.83
CA PRO A 663 46.40 7.89 4.63
C PRO A 663 46.20 9.41 4.80
N ILE A 664 45.30 10.02 4.07
CA ILE A 664 44.96 11.44 4.23
C ILE A 664 43.73 11.52 5.20
N PRO A 665 43.85 12.25 6.33
CA PRO A 665 42.79 12.27 7.35
C PRO A 665 41.42 12.63 6.85
N GLU A 666 41.27 13.67 6.03
CA GLU A 666 40.02 14.11 5.46
C GLU A 666 39.35 13.04 4.57
N LEU A 667 40.17 12.28 3.83
CA LEU A 667 39.72 11.19 2.99
C LEU A 667 39.31 9.98 3.82
N CYS A 668 40.04 9.73 4.94
CA CYS A 668 39.68 8.68 5.89
C CYS A 668 38.36 8.97 6.59
N GLU A 669 38.12 10.19 7.03
CA GLU A 669 36.84 10.64 7.63
C GLU A 669 35.70 10.53 6.64
N TYR A 670 35.90 10.97 5.40
CA TYR A 670 34.94 10.77 4.33
C TYR A 670 34.61 9.28 4.13
N ALA A 671 35.62 8.42 4.09
CA ALA A 671 35.44 6.98 3.92
C ALA A 671 34.58 6.39 5.06
N TRP A 672 34.85 6.74 6.31
CA TRP A 672 34.03 6.32 7.46
C TRP A 672 32.57 6.78 7.33
N THR A 673 32.36 8.03 6.98
CA THR A 673 31.03 8.61 6.81
C THR A 673 30.28 7.96 5.65
N HIS A 674 30.99 7.71 4.54
CA HIS A 674 30.42 7.00 3.39
C HIS A 674 30.01 5.56 3.76
N LEU A 675 30.91 4.78 4.39
CA LEU A 675 30.59 3.40 4.79
C LEU A 675 29.44 3.36 5.80
N ALA A 676 29.37 4.33 6.70
CA ALA A 676 28.25 4.48 7.63
C ALA A 676 26.94 4.86 6.91
N SER A 677 26.99 5.67 5.85
CA SER A 677 25.79 5.97 5.06
C SER A 677 25.25 4.75 4.32
N VAL A 678 26.12 3.83 3.92
CA VAL A 678 25.75 2.59 3.22
C VAL A 678 24.83 1.70 4.05
N ILE A 679 25.02 1.61 5.36
CA ILE A 679 24.18 0.74 6.22
C ILE A 679 22.77 1.31 6.43
N VAL A 680 22.56 2.59 6.11
CA VAL A 680 21.25 3.26 6.11
C VAL A 680 20.73 3.31 4.67
N GLY A 681 19.63 2.67 4.37
CA GLY A 681 19.10 2.53 3.00
C GLY A 681 18.50 3.81 2.39
N ASP A 682 18.81 4.99 2.91
CA ASP A 682 18.25 6.25 2.41
C ASP A 682 19.17 6.94 1.40
N THR A 683 19.24 6.39 0.20
CA THR A 683 20.05 6.92 -0.89
C THR A 683 19.59 8.29 -1.40
N SER A 684 18.38 8.74 -1.05
CA SER A 684 17.86 10.07 -1.44
C SER A 684 18.71 11.22 -0.86
N LYS A 685 19.39 11.00 0.27
CA LYS A 685 20.26 11.98 0.93
C LYS A 685 21.60 12.16 0.24
N THR A 686 22.12 11.11 -0.37
CA THR A 686 23.43 11.14 -1.03
C THR A 686 23.33 11.25 -2.54
N GLN A 687 22.43 10.49 -3.14
CA GLN A 687 22.18 10.40 -4.60
C GLN A 687 23.46 10.15 -5.42
N CYS A 688 24.42 9.35 -4.91
CA CYS A 688 25.73 9.19 -5.50
C CYS A 688 26.02 7.77 -5.97
N LEU A 689 26.74 7.67 -7.10
CA LEU A 689 27.47 6.50 -7.57
C LEU A 689 28.94 6.68 -7.19
N HIS A 690 29.52 5.75 -6.48
CA HIS A 690 30.91 5.80 -6.07
C HIS A 690 31.79 4.96 -7.01
N TYR A 691 32.84 5.60 -7.54
CA TYR A 691 33.94 4.90 -8.18
C TYR A 691 35.07 4.67 -7.19
N TYR A 692 35.36 3.40 -6.89
CA TYR A 692 36.54 3.02 -6.12
C TYR A 692 37.68 2.78 -7.10
N THR A 693 38.62 3.69 -7.16
CA THR A 693 39.69 3.68 -8.15
C THR A 693 41.09 3.71 -7.49
N GLY A 694 42.09 3.25 -8.20
CA GLY A 694 43.49 3.30 -7.80
C GLY A 694 44.34 2.20 -8.46
N VAL A 695 45.66 2.36 -8.40
CA VAL A 695 46.61 1.43 -8.99
C VAL A 695 46.60 0.11 -8.21
N GLY A 696 46.45 -1.04 -8.81
CA GLY A 696 46.30 -2.35 -8.17
C GLY A 696 47.06 -2.56 -6.84
N GLN A 697 46.68 -3.55 -6.02
CA GLN A 697 47.22 -3.85 -4.68
C GLN A 697 47.00 -2.72 -3.64
N ASN A 698 45.90 -2.00 -3.76
CA ASN A 698 45.57 -0.82 -2.93
C ASN A 698 44.49 -1.09 -1.86
N GLY A 699 44.06 -2.32 -1.67
CA GLY A 699 43.09 -2.72 -0.63
C GLY A 699 41.62 -2.54 -0.97
N LYS A 700 41.22 -2.03 -2.16
CA LYS A 700 39.83 -1.88 -2.61
C LYS A 700 38.97 -3.12 -2.34
N SER A 701 39.38 -4.25 -2.92
CA SER A 701 38.64 -5.51 -2.82
C SER A 701 38.53 -6.04 -1.39
N MET A 702 39.54 -5.75 -0.54
CA MET A 702 39.51 -6.15 0.87
C MET A 702 38.51 -5.33 1.68
N LEU A 703 38.39 -4.02 1.43
CA LEU A 703 37.38 -3.18 2.07
C LEU A 703 35.98 -3.62 1.65
N VAL A 704 35.79 -3.85 0.36
CA VAL A 704 34.49 -4.33 -0.15
C VAL A 704 34.15 -5.69 0.46
N LYS A 705 35.08 -6.61 0.59
CA LYS A 705 34.88 -7.93 1.24
C LYS A 705 34.50 -7.78 2.73
N LEU A 706 35.12 -6.85 3.46
CA LEU A 706 34.70 -6.52 4.83
C LEU A 706 33.29 -5.99 4.87
N MET A 707 32.91 -5.08 3.95
CA MET A 707 31.55 -4.56 3.85
C MET A 707 30.53 -5.64 3.48
N GLN A 708 30.85 -6.53 2.56
CA GLN A 708 29.99 -7.69 2.25
C GLN A 708 29.79 -8.60 3.47
N MET A 709 30.86 -8.82 4.25
CA MET A 709 30.79 -9.64 5.47
C MET A 709 29.88 -9.01 6.52
N ILE A 710 29.97 -7.69 6.75
CA ILE A 710 29.13 -7.03 7.78
C ILE A 710 27.70 -6.81 7.34
N LEU A 711 27.43 -6.73 6.05
CA LEU A 711 26.11 -6.48 5.50
C LEU A 711 25.32 -7.77 5.23
N GLY A 712 25.97 -8.90 5.04
CA GLY A 712 25.31 -10.18 4.77
C GLY A 712 24.32 -10.09 3.60
N ASP A 713 23.05 -10.39 3.85
CA ASP A 713 21.99 -10.36 2.81
C ASP A 713 21.74 -8.96 2.22
N TYR A 714 22.23 -7.90 2.84
CA TYR A 714 22.09 -6.51 2.38
C TYR A 714 23.13 -6.10 1.35
N ALA A 715 24.18 -6.91 1.10
CA ALA A 715 25.14 -6.69 0.03
C ALA A 715 24.85 -7.62 -1.15
N THR A 716 24.94 -7.08 -2.37
CA THR A 716 24.69 -7.86 -3.59
C THR A 716 25.62 -7.39 -4.72
N ASP A 717 25.92 -8.30 -5.62
CA ASP A 717 26.65 -7.96 -6.85
C ASP A 717 25.64 -7.48 -7.90
N LEU A 718 26.01 -6.43 -8.64
CA LEU A 718 25.26 -5.88 -9.77
C LEU A 718 26.14 -5.97 -11.01
N ASP A 719 25.60 -6.61 -12.03
CA ASP A 719 26.29 -6.75 -13.31
C ASP A 719 26.55 -5.37 -13.95
N ILE A 720 27.76 -5.16 -14.51
CA ILE A 720 28.14 -3.93 -15.20
C ILE A 720 27.18 -3.60 -16.35
N ASN A 721 26.59 -4.61 -16.98
CA ASN A 721 25.59 -4.46 -18.03
C ASN A 721 24.38 -3.58 -17.61
N PHE A 722 24.09 -3.46 -16.31
CA PHE A 722 23.08 -2.55 -15.83
C PHE A 722 23.44 -1.07 -16.09
N PHE A 723 24.74 -0.74 -16.06
CA PHE A 723 25.24 0.62 -16.24
C PHE A 723 25.67 0.94 -17.67
N VAL A 724 25.91 -0.06 -18.51
CA VAL A 724 26.46 0.16 -19.87
C VAL A 724 25.44 -0.11 -20.98
N ASN A 725 24.50 -0.98 -20.76
CA ASN A 725 23.51 -1.35 -21.79
C ASN A 725 22.22 -0.55 -21.68
N ASP A 726 21.52 -0.45 -22.78
CA ASP A 726 20.13 -0.02 -22.78
C ASP A 726 19.27 -1.03 -22.03
N ARG A 727 18.26 -0.54 -21.36
CA ARG A 727 17.35 -1.41 -20.64
C ARG A 727 16.73 -2.47 -21.54
N PRO A 728 16.60 -3.69 -21.04
CA PRO A 728 15.84 -4.71 -21.74
C PRO A 728 14.44 -4.20 -22.09
N GLY A 729 14.00 -4.46 -23.32
CA GLY A 729 12.67 -4.06 -23.77
C GLY A 729 11.58 -4.54 -22.81
N ARG A 730 10.45 -3.81 -22.74
CA ARG A 730 9.32 -4.10 -21.84
C ARG A 730 8.92 -5.56 -21.92
N GLY A 731 8.84 -6.23 -20.76
CA GLY A 731 8.39 -7.62 -20.65
C GLY A 731 9.49 -8.68 -20.62
N LYS A 732 10.76 -8.34 -20.82
CA LYS A 732 11.88 -9.27 -20.58
C LYS A 732 12.12 -9.48 -19.09
N ALA A 733 12.48 -10.72 -18.71
CA ALA A 733 12.86 -11.04 -17.33
C ALA A 733 14.20 -10.39 -16.96
N THR A 734 14.28 -9.83 -15.77
CA THR A 734 15.44 -9.16 -15.18
C THR A 734 15.66 -9.65 -13.74
N PRO A 735 15.95 -10.94 -13.55
CA PRO A 735 16.03 -11.54 -12.21
C PRO A 735 17.18 -10.97 -11.37
N GLU A 736 18.19 -10.39 -11.99
CA GLU A 736 19.30 -9.70 -11.33
C GLU A 736 18.82 -8.48 -10.52
N LEU A 737 17.78 -7.79 -10.97
CA LEU A 737 17.22 -6.63 -10.27
C LEU A 737 16.42 -7.03 -9.02
N GLU A 738 15.88 -8.24 -8.97
CA GLU A 738 15.18 -8.75 -7.78
C GLU A 738 16.11 -8.79 -6.55
N ARG A 739 17.40 -9.01 -6.74
CA ARG A 739 18.40 -9.03 -5.65
C ARG A 739 18.63 -7.67 -5.02
N LEU A 740 18.32 -6.57 -5.74
CA LEU A 740 18.47 -5.20 -5.23
C LEU A 740 17.37 -4.79 -4.26
N ILE A 741 16.27 -5.54 -4.19
CA ILE A 741 15.16 -5.24 -3.28
C ILE A 741 15.67 -5.31 -1.84
N GLY A 742 15.57 -4.20 -1.10
CA GLY A 742 16.04 -4.08 0.28
C GLY A 742 17.57 -4.14 0.47
N ALA A 743 18.36 -4.29 -0.62
CA ALA A 743 19.83 -4.23 -0.51
C ALA A 743 20.31 -2.84 -0.08
N ARG A 744 21.47 -2.78 0.60
CA ARG A 744 22.14 -1.55 1.05
C ARG A 744 23.38 -1.24 0.24
N LEU A 745 24.01 -2.25 -0.32
CA LEU A 745 25.22 -2.15 -1.12
C LEU A 745 25.08 -2.96 -2.39
N ALA A 746 25.24 -2.28 -3.54
CA ALA A 746 25.34 -2.91 -4.85
C ALA A 746 26.76 -2.74 -5.37
N ILE A 747 27.45 -3.83 -5.63
CA ILE A 747 28.86 -3.86 -6.02
C ILE A 747 28.94 -4.25 -7.48
N THR A 748 29.59 -3.42 -8.27
CA THR A 748 29.82 -3.68 -9.70
C THR A 748 31.31 -3.92 -9.93
N ALA A 749 31.62 -5.03 -10.58
CA ALA A 749 32.95 -5.40 -10.97
C ALA A 749 33.52 -4.47 -12.06
N GLU A 750 34.81 -4.61 -12.33
CA GLU A 750 35.55 -3.80 -13.31
C GLU A 750 34.90 -3.89 -14.70
N PRO A 751 34.58 -2.73 -15.32
CA PRO A 751 34.05 -2.69 -16.67
C PRO A 751 35.07 -3.15 -17.70
N SER A 752 34.57 -3.66 -18.83
CA SER A 752 35.44 -4.00 -19.96
C SER A 752 35.92 -2.74 -20.69
N GLU A 753 37.07 -2.83 -21.35
CA GLU A 753 37.61 -1.73 -22.13
C GLU A 753 36.67 -1.39 -23.32
N GLY A 754 36.35 -0.10 -23.49
CA GLY A 754 35.43 0.38 -24.53
C GLY A 754 33.96 0.48 -24.15
N GLU A 755 33.57 -0.03 -22.98
CA GLU A 755 32.21 0.17 -22.46
C GLU A 755 31.98 1.62 -22.03
N ARG A 756 30.71 2.13 -22.16
CA ARG A 756 30.35 3.51 -21.81
C ARG A 756 29.23 3.50 -20.76
N LEU A 757 29.27 4.48 -19.87
CA LEU A 757 28.21 4.65 -18.89
C LEU A 757 26.91 5.12 -19.56
N ASN A 758 25.82 4.39 -19.30
CA ASN A 758 24.47 4.82 -19.62
C ASN A 758 23.92 5.63 -18.44
N GLU A 759 23.72 6.92 -18.61
CA GLU A 759 23.33 7.85 -17.55
C GLU A 759 21.90 7.62 -17.05
N GLY A 760 21.03 7.05 -17.87
CA GLY A 760 19.62 6.78 -17.51
C GLY A 760 19.49 5.83 -16.32
N PRO A 761 20.01 4.58 -16.42
CA PRO A 761 20.03 3.64 -15.30
C PRO A 761 20.79 4.17 -14.08
N MET A 762 21.92 4.85 -14.28
CA MET A 762 22.69 5.44 -13.21
C MET A 762 21.89 6.48 -12.42
N LYS A 763 21.22 7.40 -13.11
CA LYS A 763 20.38 8.44 -12.47
C LYS A 763 19.23 7.80 -11.70
N GLN A 764 18.64 6.73 -12.20
CA GLN A 764 17.50 6.07 -11.57
C GLN A 764 17.92 5.30 -10.31
N ILE A 765 18.98 4.50 -10.34
CA ILE A 765 19.40 3.72 -9.15
C ILE A 765 19.90 4.64 -8.02
N THR A 766 20.46 5.80 -8.36
CA THR A 766 20.98 6.77 -7.38
C THR A 766 19.95 7.79 -6.92
N SER A 767 18.73 7.82 -7.47
CA SER A 767 17.73 8.83 -7.11
C SER A 767 17.18 8.69 -5.70
N GLY A 768 17.05 7.45 -5.20
CA GLY A 768 16.46 7.14 -3.90
C GLY A 768 14.95 7.35 -3.81
N VAL A 769 14.30 7.80 -4.92
CA VAL A 769 12.85 8.04 -5.00
C VAL A 769 12.22 7.45 -6.26
N ASP A 770 12.99 7.28 -7.33
CA ASP A 770 12.47 6.70 -8.58
C ASP A 770 12.36 5.18 -8.47
N SER A 771 11.23 4.64 -8.91
CA SER A 771 11.03 3.20 -8.92
C SER A 771 11.71 2.54 -10.13
N ILE A 772 12.31 1.39 -9.91
CA ILE A 772 12.87 0.51 -10.95
C ILE A 772 11.88 -0.62 -11.19
N SER A 773 11.42 -0.76 -12.45
CA SER A 773 10.59 -1.90 -12.84
C SER A 773 11.46 -3.13 -13.11
N TYR A 774 11.05 -4.28 -12.61
CA TYR A 774 11.70 -5.56 -12.82
C TYR A 774 10.68 -6.67 -13.09
N ARG A 775 11.15 -7.78 -13.60
CA ARG A 775 10.36 -9.00 -13.78
C ARG A 775 11.20 -10.21 -13.39
N GLY A 776 10.82 -10.86 -12.30
CA GLY A 776 11.40 -12.16 -11.92
C GLY A 776 11.06 -13.27 -12.93
N LEU A 777 11.79 -14.38 -12.90
CA LEU A 777 11.48 -15.55 -13.70
C LEU A 777 10.11 -16.10 -13.32
N PHE A 778 9.22 -16.23 -14.30
CA PHE A 778 7.83 -16.71 -14.15
C PHE A 778 6.95 -15.86 -13.24
N LYS A 779 7.37 -14.61 -12.91
CA LYS A 779 6.61 -13.63 -12.14
C LYS A 779 6.01 -12.54 -13.04
N GLU A 780 5.00 -11.86 -12.54
CA GLU A 780 4.47 -10.63 -13.14
C GLU A 780 5.49 -9.51 -12.98
N GLN A 781 5.34 -8.44 -13.78
CA GLN A 781 6.17 -7.26 -13.68
C GLN A 781 5.80 -6.50 -12.38
N ASP A 782 6.82 -6.12 -11.62
CA ASP A 782 6.68 -5.31 -10.40
C ASP A 782 7.72 -4.18 -10.39
N SER A 783 7.72 -3.34 -9.34
CA SER A 783 8.65 -2.23 -9.20
C SER A 783 9.04 -2.02 -7.74
N PHE A 784 10.26 -1.52 -7.53
CA PHE A 784 10.76 -1.19 -6.19
C PHE A 784 11.57 0.11 -6.23
N ILE A 785 11.71 0.78 -5.10
CA ILE A 785 12.59 1.94 -4.93
C ILE A 785 13.94 1.43 -4.40
N PRO A 786 15.06 1.69 -5.11
CA PRO A 786 16.39 1.27 -4.66
C PRO A 786 16.76 1.89 -3.31
N GLN A 787 17.32 1.06 -2.44
CA GLN A 787 17.84 1.45 -1.14
C GLN A 787 19.36 1.25 -1.06
N CYS A 788 19.99 0.83 -2.18
CA CYS A 788 21.40 0.47 -2.21
C CYS A 788 22.28 1.61 -2.70
N HIS A 789 23.39 1.82 -2.00
CA HIS A 789 24.51 2.59 -2.52
C HIS A 789 25.24 1.76 -3.56
N SER A 790 25.46 2.32 -4.74
CA SER A 790 26.14 1.63 -5.84
C SER A 790 27.61 2.00 -5.88
N ILE A 791 28.47 0.98 -6.00
CA ILE A 791 29.91 1.13 -6.09
C ILE A 791 30.37 0.44 -7.38
N ILE A 792 31.19 1.13 -8.18
CA ILE A 792 31.93 0.55 -9.30
C ILE A 792 33.39 0.45 -8.89
N MET A 793 33.94 -0.77 -8.87
CA MET A 793 35.38 -0.99 -8.65
C MET A 793 36.10 -1.01 -9.99
N ALA A 794 36.86 0.02 -10.30
CA ALA A 794 37.52 0.12 -11.58
C ALA A 794 38.94 0.75 -11.43
N ASN A 795 39.87 0.30 -12.28
CA ASN A 795 41.17 0.96 -12.42
C ASN A 795 41.13 2.03 -13.51
N HIS A 796 40.12 1.97 -14.41
CA HIS A 796 39.85 2.99 -15.42
C HIS A 796 38.41 3.46 -15.34
N PHE A 797 38.13 4.63 -15.85
CA PHE A 797 36.77 5.20 -15.81
C PHE A 797 35.99 4.85 -17.09
N LEU A 798 34.69 4.65 -16.93
CA LEU A 798 33.76 4.49 -18.06
C LEU A 798 33.61 5.86 -18.78
N PRO A 799 33.78 5.93 -20.12
CA PRO A 799 33.47 7.13 -20.87
C PRO A 799 32.02 7.58 -20.67
N ILE A 800 31.80 8.89 -20.46
CA ILE A 800 30.50 9.52 -20.24
C ILE A 800 30.26 10.54 -21.33
N THR A 801 29.11 10.42 -22.01
CA THR A 801 28.75 11.34 -23.10
C THR A 801 27.96 12.56 -22.68
N ALA A 802 27.28 12.48 -21.56
CA ALA A 802 26.51 13.61 -21.04
C ALA A 802 27.38 14.58 -20.22
N ASN A 803 27.29 15.84 -20.54
CA ASN A 803 27.98 16.91 -19.76
C ASN A 803 26.98 17.69 -18.87
N ASP A 804 25.81 17.07 -18.54
CA ASP A 804 24.81 17.72 -17.70
C ASP A 804 25.18 17.65 -16.22
N HIS A 805 24.84 18.69 -15.47
CA HIS A 805 25.06 18.79 -14.04
C HIS A 805 24.38 17.66 -13.26
N GLY A 806 23.23 17.14 -13.77
CA GLY A 806 22.49 16.06 -13.13
C GLY A 806 23.25 14.74 -13.07
N THR A 807 24.07 14.44 -14.09
CA THR A 807 24.99 13.30 -14.14
C THR A 807 26.17 13.52 -13.19
N TRP A 808 26.90 14.61 -13.36
CA TRP A 808 28.18 14.81 -12.66
C TRP A 808 28.03 15.05 -11.16
N ARG A 809 26.94 15.65 -10.68
CA ARG A 809 26.70 15.79 -9.24
C ARG A 809 26.52 14.44 -8.51
N ARG A 810 26.23 13.37 -9.26
CA ARG A 810 26.02 12.02 -8.71
C ARG A 810 27.28 11.17 -8.66
N ILE A 811 28.32 11.54 -9.37
CA ILE A 811 29.57 10.76 -9.43
C ILE A 811 30.51 11.20 -8.33
N ARG A 812 30.99 10.24 -7.55
CA ARG A 812 31.98 10.42 -6.50
C ARG A 812 33.16 9.47 -6.72
N VAL A 813 34.31 10.01 -6.88
CA VAL A 813 35.57 9.26 -7.07
C VAL A 813 36.27 9.13 -5.74
N LEU A 814 36.22 7.92 -5.15
CA LEU A 814 37.00 7.60 -3.96
C LEU A 814 38.31 6.94 -4.39
N ILE A 815 39.40 7.68 -4.22
CA ILE A 815 40.73 7.26 -4.63
C ILE A 815 41.43 6.47 -3.53
N PHE A 816 42.04 5.32 -3.90
CA PHE A 816 42.82 4.47 -3.03
C PHE A 816 44.30 4.71 -3.34
N LEU A 817 44.95 5.51 -2.50
CA LEU A 817 46.33 5.98 -2.71
C LEU A 817 47.38 5.00 -2.24
N SER A 818 47.02 4.07 -1.38
CA SER A 818 47.97 3.18 -0.72
C SER A 818 48.39 2.00 -1.61
N LEU A 819 49.58 1.54 -1.45
CA LEU A 819 50.13 0.33 -2.07
C LEU A 819 50.52 -0.67 -0.97
N PHE A 820 49.92 -1.85 -0.99
CA PHE A 820 50.28 -2.95 -0.10
C PHE A 820 51.20 -3.93 -0.80
N THR A 821 52.45 -3.98 -0.38
CA THR A 821 53.51 -4.78 -1.00
C THR A 821 54.29 -5.58 0.06
N ASN A 822 54.98 -6.62 -0.37
CA ASN A 822 55.84 -7.39 0.53
C ASN A 822 57.10 -6.59 0.94
N ASN A 823 57.56 -5.69 0.09
CA ASN A 823 58.78 -4.89 0.29
C ASN A 823 58.45 -3.40 0.14
N PRO A 824 57.82 -2.74 1.13
CA PRO A 824 57.51 -1.34 1.06
C PRO A 824 58.79 -0.48 1.06
N VAL A 825 58.84 0.48 0.14
CA VAL A 825 59.92 1.47 0.09
C VAL A 825 59.48 2.73 0.83
N GLN A 826 60.22 3.12 1.84
CA GLN A 826 59.90 4.34 2.59
C GLN A 826 60.36 5.58 1.82
N ASN A 827 59.55 6.64 1.82
CA ASN A 827 59.79 7.92 1.17
C ASN A 827 59.97 7.84 -0.35
N ASP A 828 59.27 6.93 -1.02
CA ASP A 828 59.18 6.91 -2.48
C ASP A 828 58.38 8.16 -2.95
N PRO A 829 58.98 9.07 -3.75
CA PRO A 829 58.30 10.30 -4.18
C PRO A 829 57.03 10.03 -5.04
N ASP A 830 57.09 8.93 -5.82
CA ASP A 830 56.00 8.58 -6.74
C ASP A 830 54.88 7.78 -6.04
N LYS A 831 55.23 7.09 -4.94
CA LYS A 831 54.30 6.24 -4.18
C LYS A 831 54.55 6.39 -2.66
N PRO A 832 54.16 7.52 -2.08
CA PRO A 832 54.53 7.86 -0.69
C PRO A 832 53.83 6.97 0.36
N TYR A 833 52.73 6.30 -0.01
CA TYR A 833 51.90 5.52 0.93
C TYR A 833 52.07 4.03 0.67
N GLN A 834 53.22 3.47 1.00
CA GLN A 834 53.50 2.04 0.88
C GLN A 834 53.45 1.36 2.23
N PHE A 835 52.73 0.25 2.31
CA PHE A 835 52.58 -0.54 3.53
C PHE A 835 52.90 -2.01 3.26
N LYS A 836 53.35 -2.71 4.28
CA LYS A 836 53.59 -4.14 4.18
C LYS A 836 52.28 -4.87 4.02
N LYS A 837 52.20 -5.77 3.03
CA LYS A 837 51.08 -6.68 2.84
C LYS A 837 51.00 -7.61 4.02
N GLU A 838 49.83 -7.74 4.61
CA GLU A 838 49.52 -8.72 5.65
C GLU A 838 48.81 -9.93 5.03
N ASP A 839 49.23 -11.11 5.42
CA ASP A 839 48.55 -12.36 5.11
C ASP A 839 47.47 -12.60 6.18
N ASN A 840 46.37 -13.32 5.85
CA ASN A 840 45.29 -13.71 6.77
C ASN A 840 44.31 -12.60 7.21
N PHE A 841 44.12 -11.54 6.41
CA PHE A 841 43.11 -10.53 6.71
C PHE A 841 41.65 -11.07 6.87
N GLU A 842 41.31 -12.15 6.18
CA GLU A 842 39.97 -12.72 6.25
C GLU A 842 39.60 -13.26 7.64
N GLU A 843 40.59 -13.80 8.37
CA GLU A 843 40.37 -14.26 9.76
C GLU A 843 40.26 -13.06 10.71
N LYS A 844 41.03 -12.01 10.49
CA LYS A 844 40.91 -10.76 11.24
C LYS A 844 39.55 -10.13 11.01
N PHE A 845 39.03 -10.14 9.80
CA PHE A 845 37.70 -9.58 9.46
C PHE A 845 36.56 -10.27 10.21
N LYS A 846 36.64 -11.57 10.44
CA LYS A 846 35.62 -12.27 11.28
C LYS A 846 35.62 -11.75 12.72
N ILE A 847 36.76 -11.39 13.25
CA ILE A 847 36.92 -10.83 14.61
C ILE A 847 36.49 -9.36 14.62
N TRP A 848 36.83 -8.59 13.58
CA TRP A 848 36.52 -7.16 13.48
C TRP A 848 35.07 -6.87 13.14
N ALA A 849 34.42 -7.73 12.37
CA ALA A 849 33.09 -7.48 11.79
C ALA A 849 32.04 -7.00 12.81
N PRO A 850 31.88 -7.60 14.00
CA PRO A 850 30.90 -7.10 14.98
C PRO A 850 31.25 -5.71 15.52
N VAL A 851 32.56 -5.43 15.74
CA VAL A 851 33.04 -4.13 16.24
C VAL A 851 32.93 -3.08 15.14
N PHE A 852 33.36 -3.42 13.93
CA PHE A 852 33.28 -2.52 12.77
C PHE A 852 31.84 -2.12 12.46
N LEU A 853 30.92 -3.08 12.46
CA LEU A 853 29.50 -2.80 12.30
C LEU A 853 28.97 -1.85 13.39
N ALA A 854 29.32 -2.10 14.66
CA ALA A 854 28.91 -1.25 15.77
C ALA A 854 29.49 0.18 15.69
N MET A 855 30.72 0.32 15.22
CA MET A 855 31.32 1.65 14.94
C MET A 855 30.56 2.38 13.84
N LEU A 856 30.20 1.70 12.74
CA LEU A 856 29.39 2.29 11.66
C LEU A 856 28.00 2.67 12.14
N VAL A 857 27.35 1.84 12.98
CA VAL A 857 26.03 2.16 13.58
C VAL A 857 26.12 3.42 14.44
N LYS A 858 27.19 3.56 15.25
CA LYS A 858 27.42 4.76 16.09
C LYS A 858 27.54 6.03 15.23
N ILE A 859 28.28 5.97 14.13
CA ILE A 859 28.39 7.08 13.17
C ILE A 859 27.04 7.36 12.50
N SER A 860 26.31 6.32 12.10
CA SER A 860 25.00 6.44 11.43
C SER A 860 23.93 7.04 12.32
N TYR A 861 23.98 6.87 13.64
CA TYR A 861 23.09 7.54 14.58
C TYR A 861 23.28 9.06 14.60
N VAL A 862 24.46 9.53 14.23
CA VAL A 862 24.78 10.96 14.14
C VAL A 862 24.35 11.52 12.78
N ASN A 863 24.84 10.92 11.68
CA ASN A 863 24.66 11.45 10.33
C ASN A 863 23.36 10.96 9.63
N GLN A 864 22.71 9.93 10.17
CA GLN A 864 21.44 9.38 9.66
C GLN A 864 21.43 9.10 8.15
N GLY A 865 22.51 8.55 7.62
CA GLY A 865 22.67 8.23 6.21
C GLY A 865 23.12 9.39 5.32
N SER A 866 23.36 10.58 5.86
CA SER A 866 23.99 11.69 5.13
C SER A 866 25.49 11.46 5.01
N CYS A 867 26.07 11.81 3.86
CA CYS A 867 27.49 11.77 3.60
C CYS A 867 27.86 13.02 2.80
N GLU A 868 28.45 13.99 3.49
CA GLU A 868 28.98 15.19 2.85
C GLU A 868 30.25 14.87 2.07
N THR A 869 30.49 15.56 0.97
CA THR A 869 31.69 15.37 0.16
C THR A 869 32.91 16.08 0.78
N CYS A 870 34.10 15.55 0.57
CA CYS A 870 35.35 16.23 0.93
C CYS A 870 36.03 16.86 -0.30
N PRO A 871 36.92 17.85 -0.12
CA PRO A 871 37.60 18.51 -1.22
C PRO A 871 38.35 17.55 -2.15
N ILE A 872 38.96 16.49 -1.61
CA ILE A 872 39.75 15.51 -2.38
C ILE A 872 38.83 14.72 -3.31
N VAL A 873 37.70 14.22 -2.79
CA VAL A 873 36.75 13.46 -3.58
C VAL A 873 36.09 14.35 -4.65
N THR A 874 35.83 15.61 -4.33
CA THR A 874 35.30 16.59 -5.29
C THR A 874 36.32 16.86 -6.40
N ALA A 875 37.59 17.07 -6.05
CA ALA A 875 38.65 17.33 -7.02
C ALA A 875 38.87 16.14 -7.97
N GLU A 876 38.90 14.91 -7.44
CA GLU A 876 39.06 13.72 -8.27
C GLU A 876 37.83 13.48 -9.18
N SER A 877 36.62 13.77 -8.69
CA SER A 877 35.42 13.70 -9.50
C SER A 877 35.41 14.76 -10.61
N GLU A 878 35.94 15.97 -10.34
CA GLU A 878 36.07 17.02 -11.35
C GLU A 878 37.20 16.70 -12.37
N LYS A 879 38.31 16.08 -11.96
CA LYS A 879 39.32 15.56 -12.92
C LYS A 879 38.72 14.54 -13.86
N TYR A 880 37.87 13.64 -13.34
CA TYR A 880 37.18 12.67 -14.19
C TYR A 880 36.28 13.40 -15.20
N ARG A 881 35.50 14.39 -14.75
CA ARG A 881 34.62 15.19 -15.60
C ARG A 881 35.42 15.93 -16.71
N GLN A 882 36.56 16.54 -16.35
CA GLN A 882 37.40 17.26 -17.30
C GLN A 882 37.99 16.33 -18.40
N ARG A 883 38.33 15.09 -18.04
CA ARG A 883 38.78 14.09 -19.04
C ARG A 883 37.71 13.70 -20.03
N GLU A 884 36.46 13.70 -19.59
CA GLU A 884 35.30 13.33 -20.42
C GLU A 884 34.71 14.53 -21.19
N ASP A 885 35.14 15.75 -20.92
CA ASP A 885 34.67 16.95 -21.63
C ASP A 885 35.43 17.12 -22.97
N ILE A 886 34.98 16.29 -23.92
CA ILE A 886 35.51 16.28 -25.29
C ILE A 886 35.49 17.67 -25.95
N ILE A 887 34.51 18.51 -25.59
CA ILE A 887 34.39 19.84 -26.16
C ILE A 887 35.41 20.79 -25.55
N ALA A 888 35.61 20.70 -24.24
CA ALA A 888 36.67 21.47 -23.57
C ALA A 888 38.02 21.07 -24.11
N ALA A 889 38.29 19.75 -24.26
CA ALA A 889 39.53 19.26 -24.85
C ALA A 889 39.75 19.78 -26.30
N PHE A 890 38.71 19.73 -27.14
CA PHE A 890 38.77 20.27 -28.48
C PHE A 890 39.10 21.78 -28.45
N ILE A 891 38.45 22.57 -27.62
CA ILE A 891 38.68 24.01 -27.51
C ILE A 891 40.10 24.27 -27.02
N ASP A 892 40.56 23.54 -25.98
CA ASP A 892 41.88 23.71 -25.43
C ASP A 892 42.98 23.33 -26.45
N GLU A 893 42.83 22.28 -27.21
CA GLU A 893 43.80 21.87 -28.21
C GLU A 893 43.82 22.73 -29.47
N ASN A 894 42.67 23.22 -29.93
CA ASN A 894 42.54 23.79 -31.26
C ASN A 894 42.22 25.26 -31.30
N VAL A 895 41.82 25.92 -30.18
CA VAL A 895 41.37 27.32 -30.17
C VAL A 895 42.20 28.09 -29.14
N GLU A 896 42.60 29.32 -29.51
CA GLU A 896 43.25 30.25 -28.58
C GLU A 896 42.64 31.63 -28.71
N ILE A 897 42.74 32.44 -27.64
CA ILE A 897 42.32 33.85 -27.66
C ILE A 897 43.35 34.66 -28.45
N ALA A 898 42.85 35.45 -29.41
CA ALA A 898 43.65 36.32 -30.25
C ALA A 898 42.84 37.57 -30.63
N GLU A 899 43.31 38.74 -30.21
CA GLU A 899 42.68 40.02 -30.53
C GLU A 899 42.53 40.22 -32.04
N ASP A 900 41.40 40.77 -32.45
CA ASP A 900 41.06 41.09 -33.86
C ASP A 900 41.02 39.90 -34.81
N GLN A 901 41.11 38.67 -34.29
CA GLN A 901 40.92 37.43 -35.06
C GLN A 901 39.50 36.87 -34.90
N ARG A 902 39.07 36.06 -35.86
CA ARG A 902 37.74 35.41 -35.79
C ARG A 902 37.76 34.03 -36.38
N ILE A 903 36.91 33.15 -35.80
CA ILE A 903 36.56 31.83 -36.35
C ILE A 903 35.10 31.83 -36.83
N ARG A 904 34.87 31.47 -38.08
CA ARG A 904 33.49 31.32 -38.62
C ARG A 904 32.87 30.06 -38.04
N LYS A 905 31.57 30.07 -37.77
CA LYS A 905 30.84 28.87 -37.25
C LYS A 905 31.04 27.61 -38.12
N THR A 906 31.06 27.83 -39.45
CA THR A 906 31.28 26.72 -40.41
C THR A 906 32.66 26.09 -40.29
N GLN A 907 33.70 26.95 -40.13
CA GLN A 907 35.07 26.50 -39.92
C GLN A 907 35.26 25.79 -38.61
N LEU A 908 34.70 26.28 -37.52
CA LEU A 908 34.72 25.66 -36.21
C LEU A 908 34.07 24.27 -36.27
N ASN A 909 32.87 24.19 -36.82
CA ASN A 909 32.12 22.94 -36.94
C ASN A 909 32.83 21.92 -37.86
N LYS A 910 33.52 22.36 -38.92
CA LYS A 910 34.32 21.50 -39.79
C LYS A 910 35.54 20.97 -38.99
N LYS A 911 36.35 21.84 -38.41
CA LYS A 911 37.52 21.45 -37.60
C LYS A 911 37.15 20.53 -36.44
N PHE A 912 36.05 20.80 -35.76
CA PHE A 912 35.53 19.92 -34.69
C PHE A 912 35.12 18.55 -35.22
N ARG A 913 34.50 18.51 -36.39
CA ARG A 913 34.07 17.25 -37.01
C ARG A 913 35.26 16.37 -37.41
N ASP A 914 36.28 16.99 -37.99
CA ASP A 914 37.52 16.32 -38.40
C ASP A 914 38.27 15.80 -37.15
N TRP A 915 38.48 16.65 -36.15
CA TRP A 915 39.13 16.30 -34.89
C TRP A 915 38.36 15.22 -34.12
N TYR A 916 37.03 15.33 -34.06
CA TYR A 916 36.16 14.34 -33.38
C TYR A 916 36.26 12.95 -34.05
N LYS A 917 36.34 12.93 -35.36
CA LYS A 917 36.54 11.68 -36.13
C LYS A 917 37.89 11.07 -35.86
N ASP A 918 38.93 11.87 -35.85
CA ASP A 918 40.29 11.41 -35.63
C ASP A 918 40.49 10.93 -34.17
N THR A 919 39.89 11.62 -33.20
CA THR A 919 40.10 11.33 -31.78
C THR A 919 39.16 10.20 -31.30
N GLN A 920 37.90 10.16 -31.76
CA GLN A 920 36.87 9.20 -31.29
C GLN A 920 36.61 8.02 -32.26
N GLY A 921 37.21 8.04 -33.47
CA GLY A 921 36.95 7.01 -34.46
C GLY A 921 35.51 6.94 -35.00
N ILE A 922 34.64 7.93 -34.68
CA ILE A 922 33.23 7.94 -35.01
C ILE A 922 32.96 8.96 -36.13
N SER A 923 32.46 8.53 -37.27
CA SER A 923 32.18 9.39 -38.44
C SER A 923 30.93 10.25 -38.32
N LYS A 924 29.97 9.93 -37.40
CA LYS A 924 28.70 10.65 -37.26
C LYS A 924 28.62 11.30 -35.86
N ILE A 925 28.75 12.61 -35.82
CA ILE A 925 28.63 13.39 -34.57
C ILE A 925 27.15 13.45 -34.15
N PRO A 926 26.82 13.19 -32.88
CA PRO A 926 25.47 13.45 -32.35
C PRO A 926 25.07 14.93 -32.53
N SER A 927 23.82 15.16 -32.91
CA SER A 927 23.31 16.53 -33.24
C SER A 927 23.43 17.53 -32.08
N ASN A 928 23.34 17.04 -30.82
CA ASN A 928 23.48 17.86 -29.62
C ASN A 928 24.91 18.38 -29.42
N LYS A 929 25.95 17.65 -29.86
CA LYS A 929 27.36 18.05 -29.67
C LYS A 929 27.72 19.34 -30.40
N THR A 930 27.12 19.62 -31.53
CA THR A 930 27.31 20.88 -32.24
C THR A 930 26.71 22.08 -31.47
N GLN A 931 25.60 21.87 -30.79
CA GLN A 931 24.99 22.90 -29.96
C GLN A 931 25.77 23.10 -28.65
N GLU A 932 26.26 22.03 -28.05
CA GLU A 932 27.12 22.07 -26.86
C GLU A 932 28.45 22.81 -27.19
N LEU A 933 29.07 22.56 -28.34
CA LEU A 933 30.25 23.29 -28.82
C LEU A 933 29.98 24.79 -28.91
N ASN A 934 28.85 25.19 -29.52
CA ASN A 934 28.50 26.61 -29.61
C ASN A 934 28.32 27.25 -28.23
N ASN A 935 27.67 26.53 -27.29
CA ASN A 935 27.47 27.03 -25.92
C ASN A 935 28.81 27.14 -25.15
N SER A 936 29.74 26.22 -25.36
CA SER A 936 31.06 26.23 -24.72
C SER A 936 31.95 27.34 -25.34
N MET A 937 31.86 27.55 -26.65
CA MET A 937 32.54 28.66 -27.30
C MET A 937 31.99 30.04 -26.86
N GLU A 938 30.67 30.12 -26.58
CA GLU A 938 30.07 31.34 -26.03
C GLU A 938 30.64 31.70 -24.65
N LYS A 939 30.84 30.70 -23.82
CA LYS A 939 31.51 30.86 -22.52
C LYS A 939 32.98 31.21 -22.67
N PHE A 940 33.70 30.51 -23.56
CA PHE A 940 35.11 30.75 -23.84
C PHE A 940 35.38 32.17 -24.39
N CYS A 941 34.53 32.64 -25.32
CA CYS A 941 34.63 33.97 -25.90
C CYS A 941 33.97 35.06 -25.06
N LYS A 942 33.36 34.74 -23.89
CA LYS A 942 32.59 35.64 -23.01
C LYS A 942 31.47 36.41 -23.74
N GLY A 943 30.85 35.77 -24.73
CA GLY A 943 29.74 36.36 -25.47
C GLY A 943 29.30 35.54 -26.68
N PRO A 944 28.07 35.79 -27.17
CA PRO A 944 27.50 35.06 -28.28
C PRO A 944 28.23 35.33 -29.60
N ALA A 945 28.20 34.36 -30.51
CA ALA A 945 28.74 34.51 -31.84
C ALA A 945 27.99 35.64 -32.60
N LYS A 946 28.75 36.54 -33.18
CA LYS A 946 28.18 37.58 -34.11
C LYS A 946 27.84 36.94 -35.47
N ALA A 947 27.21 37.68 -36.36
CA ALA A 947 26.86 37.22 -37.70
C ALA A 947 28.03 36.60 -38.47
N ASN A 948 29.23 37.09 -38.22
CA ASN A 948 30.47 36.66 -38.87
C ASN A 948 31.21 35.52 -38.15
N GLY A 949 30.71 34.99 -37.01
CA GLY A 949 31.35 33.98 -36.20
C GLY A 949 31.82 34.47 -34.83
N TRP A 950 32.72 33.70 -34.23
CA TRP A 950 33.32 33.95 -32.93
C TRP A 950 34.47 34.98 -33.03
N GLN A 951 34.43 36.02 -32.22
CA GLN A 951 35.39 37.13 -32.23
C GLN A 951 36.51 36.89 -31.19
N ASN A 952 37.65 37.49 -31.42
CA ASN A 952 38.86 37.44 -30.57
C ASN A 952 39.36 36.04 -30.32
N VAL A 953 39.22 35.15 -31.32
CA VAL A 953 39.73 33.80 -31.27
C VAL A 953 40.28 33.36 -32.63
N LYS A 954 41.31 32.48 -32.57
CA LYS A 954 41.88 31.85 -33.77
C LYS A 954 42.14 30.36 -33.49
N PHE A 955 42.31 29.58 -34.54
CA PHE A 955 42.85 28.23 -34.39
C PHE A 955 44.33 28.23 -34.01
N LYS A 956 44.76 27.37 -33.10
CA LYS A 956 46.15 27.09 -32.81
C LYS A 956 46.81 26.51 -34.06
N GLN A 957 48.05 26.90 -34.39
CA GLN A 957 48.78 26.40 -35.54
C GLN A 957 49.22 24.96 -35.27
N ASP A 958 48.95 24.03 -36.19
CA ASP A 958 49.48 22.68 -36.15
C ASP A 958 51.00 22.73 -36.36
N TYR A 959 51.80 22.51 -35.37
CA TYR A 959 53.29 22.46 -35.45
C TYR A 959 53.81 21.31 -36.33
N ASN A 960 52.99 20.40 -36.83
CA ASN A 960 53.30 19.21 -37.58
C ASN A 960 52.92 19.25 -39.07
N LYS A 961 52.46 20.41 -39.61
CA LYS A 961 52.25 20.56 -41.07
C LYS A 961 53.25 21.58 -41.63
N PRO A 962 53.97 21.23 -42.71
CA PRO A 962 54.83 22.27 -43.41
C PRO A 962 53.96 23.40 -43.96
N PRO A 963 54.44 24.63 -43.99
CA PRO A 963 53.64 25.79 -44.43
C PRO A 963 53.18 25.61 -45.86
N GLU A 964 51.84 25.63 -46.07
CA GLU A 964 51.26 25.73 -47.39
C GLU A 964 51.61 27.12 -47.95
N ILE A 965 52.33 27.09 -49.09
CA ILE A 965 52.66 28.31 -49.89
C ILE A 965 51.33 28.87 -50.43
N ILE A 966 50.96 30.03 -49.92
CA ILE A 966 49.81 30.80 -50.39
C ILE A 966 50.24 31.44 -51.74
N ASN A 967 49.83 30.89 -52.86
CA ASN A 967 49.79 31.60 -54.11
C ASN A 967 48.60 32.58 -54.12
N GLU A 968 48.92 33.84 -53.99
CA GLU A 968 48.01 34.93 -54.39
C GLU A 968 47.95 34.96 -55.91
N ASN A 969 46.81 34.82 -56.47
CA ASN A 969 46.19 35.36 -57.69
C ASN A 969 45.20 34.37 -58.27
N THR A 970 43.95 34.71 -58.38
CA THR A 970 43.22 35.39 -59.41
C THR A 970 41.76 35.31 -59.17
N ASP A 971 41.14 36.43 -59.26
CA ASP A 971 39.68 36.61 -59.48
C ASP A 971 39.24 35.98 -60.80
N SER A 972 38.12 35.35 -60.90
CA SER A 972 37.03 35.67 -61.82
C SER A 972 36.04 34.54 -61.93
N GLU A 973 34.82 34.92 -61.75
CA GLU A 973 33.56 34.52 -62.43
C GLU A 973 33.44 33.08 -62.97
N GLU A 974 32.44 32.37 -62.53
CA GLU A 974 31.21 32.19 -63.36
C GLU A 974 30.16 31.35 -62.64
N ASN A 975 28.98 31.87 -62.78
CA ASN A 975 27.69 31.17 -62.54
C ASN A 975 27.54 29.89 -63.41
N SER A 976 26.90 28.89 -62.92
CA SER A 976 25.63 28.40 -63.46
C SER A 976 25.41 26.95 -63.12
N SER A 977 24.33 26.68 -62.46
CA SER A 977 23.21 25.85 -62.82
C SER A 977 23.39 24.31 -62.97
N ILE A 978 22.40 23.69 -62.39
CA ILE A 978 21.67 22.50 -62.87
C ILE A 978 22.01 21.16 -62.25
N MET A 979 21.10 20.76 -61.36
CA MET A 979 20.18 19.66 -61.34
C MET A 979 20.71 18.20 -61.45
N THR A 980 20.10 17.42 -60.59
CA THR A 980 19.72 16.02 -60.64
C THR A 980 20.84 14.97 -60.55
N GLU A 981 20.86 14.16 -59.52
CA GLU A 981 20.01 13.02 -59.19
C GLU A 981 19.98 12.73 -57.69
#